data_8b60c7ccd47dead339d776119ce92d21
#
_entry.id   8b60c7ccd47dead339d776119ce92d21
#
_cell.length_a   1.000
_cell.length_b   1.000
_cell.length_c   1.000
_cell.angle_alpha   90.00
_cell.angle_beta   90.00
_cell.angle_gamma   90.00
#
_symmetry.space_group_name_H-M   'P 1'
#
loop_
_entity.id
_entity.type
_entity.pdbx_description
1 polymer ?
#
loop_
_entity_poly.entity_id
_entity_poly.type
_entity_poly.pdbx_seq_one_letter_code
_entity_poly.pdbx_strand_id
1 'polypeptide(L)'
;MQESAYFFRFGEAIYRHKMTIVIVWLIIILSSLPFLPQVVSPFKSTGLVNDHSISAKADNFLKKSLPFYGPKLLVLYKSSTISTKNPLFLAEITASLKKLESLDLPYKITYPSRSNAYLYGQNHHAAYVIISFKADAHLSDEKLIELKNLIQPAQHMKLFLGGEPVFIQNTNQQTQQDLVKADMIAIPVTILVLLLIFKTLIASSIPLLLGGSCAVLMLVTLFVLAQCFSLSIYTLNIALLLGLCLTLDYCLFLISRFREELTTSASIKHALAMTQASAGKAIFFSGLAVFASLSALFIFPINMLFSVGVGGIVAVSIALLLSLTLLPALLGLIGLRINHFSLLPVHLFNLRHLHFWRTMATKVTYRPLSFFVVVLIFLLCLGYPFTRVNPGISDLGVLPKHSNSRQFFDEFQHSFAVNTLTPLTLVVHTRKPLLSRASLKSLVQLNQSLKRHPFVLKVNNIVALNQALNAKDYYHLYKQPDKHLNKLLKQTSGRYFTVFTLISRFPMGSAQTNALIEDIRHMQLDSNVRIELTGTPVNNYDVMQTIKAYFPYALVWVMLFSYVILLILLRSLFLPFKAILMNALSLCASYGVLVLIFQEGHLHQWLHFEPQGMLDMSLLIIIFCALFGFSMDYEVFLLSRIREYYLQTKDNTLSVIYGIEHSSKIITSAAMIVIVLCGSFMFADVL
;
A
#
# COMPACT_ATOMS: atom_id res chain seq x y z
N MET A 1 38.34 -2.37 15.43
CA MET A 1 39.35 -1.45 14.88
C MET A 1 39.52 -1.54 13.37
N GLN A 2 39.60 -2.73 12.75
CA GLN A 2 39.77 -2.84 11.28
C GLN A 2 38.64 -2.22 10.46
N GLU A 3 37.37 -2.45 10.81
CA GLU A 3 36.24 -1.91 10.06
C GLU A 3 36.17 -0.35 10.12
N SER A 4 36.49 0.24 11.25
CA SER A 4 36.59 1.70 11.38
C SER A 4 37.71 2.27 10.49
N ALA A 5 38.78 1.47 10.26
CA ALA A 5 39.87 1.86 9.35
C ALA A 5 39.43 1.88 7.88
N TYR A 6 38.53 0.97 7.45
CA TYR A 6 37.99 1.01 6.08
C TYR A 6 37.14 2.25 5.83
N PHE A 7 36.21 2.58 6.70
CA PHE A 7 35.39 3.78 6.57
C PHE A 7 36.21 5.08 6.68
N PHE A 8 37.25 5.06 7.49
CA PHE A 8 38.19 6.18 7.56
C PHE A 8 38.92 6.39 6.22
N ARG A 9 39.51 5.34 5.64
CA ARG A 9 40.17 5.39 4.33
C ARG A 9 39.19 5.76 3.21
N PHE A 10 37.94 5.28 3.30
CA PHE A 10 36.88 5.64 2.38
C PHE A 10 36.57 7.15 2.44
N GLY A 11 36.51 7.73 3.65
CA GLY A 11 36.35 9.16 3.82
C GLY A 11 37.51 9.98 3.23
N GLU A 12 38.75 9.50 3.41
CA GLU A 12 39.93 10.13 2.79
C GLU A 12 39.88 10.06 1.26
N ALA A 13 39.46 8.91 0.69
CA ALA A 13 39.31 8.73 -0.75
C ALA A 13 38.24 9.68 -1.32
N ILE A 14 37.09 9.82 -0.64
CA ILE A 14 36.05 10.77 -1.04
C ILE A 14 36.57 12.20 -1.03
N TYR A 15 37.32 12.61 0.01
CA TYR A 15 37.90 13.95 0.06
C TYR A 15 38.87 14.18 -1.09
N ARG A 16 39.68 13.19 -1.44
CA ARG A 16 40.64 13.28 -2.58
C ARG A 16 39.92 13.46 -3.91
N HIS A 17 38.83 12.75 -4.14
CA HIS A 17 38.08 12.74 -5.39
C HIS A 17 36.75 13.52 -5.35
N LYS A 18 36.58 14.44 -4.37
CA LYS A 18 35.33 15.15 -4.11
C LYS A 18 34.72 15.84 -5.33
N MET A 19 35.55 16.51 -6.16
CA MET A 19 35.05 17.16 -7.38
C MET A 19 34.56 16.15 -8.41
N THR A 20 35.30 15.07 -8.64
CA THR A 20 34.90 14.01 -9.56
C THR A 20 33.59 13.37 -9.14
N ILE A 21 33.40 13.08 -7.84
CA ILE A 21 32.17 12.48 -7.29
C ILE A 21 30.98 13.43 -7.53
N VAL A 22 31.13 14.72 -7.22
CA VAL A 22 30.03 15.69 -7.41
C VAL A 22 29.69 15.84 -8.90
N ILE A 23 30.69 15.89 -9.79
CA ILE A 23 30.46 15.98 -11.24
C ILE A 23 29.75 14.73 -11.76
N VAL A 24 30.17 13.53 -11.36
CA VAL A 24 29.52 12.28 -11.77
C VAL A 24 28.06 12.25 -11.32
N TRP A 25 27.77 12.58 -10.07
CA TRP A 25 26.39 12.65 -9.59
C TRP A 25 25.56 13.72 -10.31
N LEU A 26 26.15 14.89 -10.58
CA LEU A 26 25.48 15.95 -11.33
C LEU A 26 25.09 15.46 -12.74
N ILE A 27 26.00 14.76 -13.43
CA ILE A 27 25.73 14.21 -14.76
C ILE A 27 24.59 13.18 -14.67
N ILE A 28 24.62 12.26 -13.70
CA ILE A 28 23.57 11.26 -13.50
C ILE A 28 22.21 11.93 -13.24
N ILE A 29 22.16 12.93 -12.36
CA ILE A 29 20.92 13.65 -12.04
C ILE A 29 20.40 14.41 -13.28
N LEU A 30 21.26 15.15 -13.97
CA LEU A 30 20.87 15.90 -15.17
C LEU A 30 20.39 14.98 -16.31
N SER A 31 21.05 13.83 -16.50
CA SER A 31 20.62 12.84 -17.50
C SER A 31 19.30 12.16 -17.15
N SER A 32 18.89 12.18 -15.87
CA SER A 32 17.63 11.62 -15.39
C SER A 32 16.43 12.57 -15.60
N LEU A 33 16.64 13.89 -15.65
CA LEU A 33 15.56 14.89 -15.74
C LEU A 33 14.62 14.73 -16.96
N PRO A 34 15.08 14.39 -18.16
CA PRO A 34 14.21 14.25 -19.34
C PRO A 34 13.18 13.12 -19.21
N PHE A 35 13.42 12.13 -18.35
CA PHE A 35 12.52 10.99 -18.14
C PHE A 35 11.38 11.29 -17.16
N LEU A 36 11.47 12.34 -16.32
CA LEU A 36 10.48 12.66 -15.28
C LEU A 36 9.04 12.79 -15.80
N PRO A 37 8.75 13.44 -16.94
CA PRO A 37 7.38 13.58 -17.42
C PRO A 37 6.72 12.23 -17.75
N GLN A 38 7.50 11.18 -18.02
CA GLN A 38 7.01 9.86 -18.45
C GLN A 38 7.00 8.84 -17.31
N VAL A 39 7.45 9.20 -16.10
CA VAL A 39 7.68 8.25 -15.00
C VAL A 39 6.45 7.45 -14.65
N VAL A 40 5.26 8.04 -14.68
CA VAL A 40 4.01 7.37 -14.25
C VAL A 40 3.50 6.37 -15.28
N SER A 41 3.84 6.54 -16.56
CA SER A 41 3.23 5.80 -17.68
C SER A 41 3.34 4.26 -17.64
N PRO A 42 4.42 3.62 -17.18
CA PRO A 42 4.55 2.16 -17.18
C PRO A 42 3.90 1.49 -15.96
N PHE A 43 3.52 2.26 -14.94
CA PHE A 43 2.96 1.69 -13.72
C PHE A 43 1.52 1.24 -13.93
N LYS A 44 1.18 0.10 -13.35
CA LYS A 44 -0.15 -0.49 -13.45
C LYS A 44 -0.94 -0.20 -12.17
N SER A 45 -2.23 0.05 -12.33
CA SER A 45 -3.18 0.10 -11.21
C SER A 45 -3.54 -1.32 -10.75
N THR A 46 -2.53 -2.16 -10.53
CA THR A 46 -2.75 -3.56 -10.12
C THR A 46 -3.13 -3.60 -8.65
N GLY A 47 -4.31 -4.17 -8.38
CA GLY A 47 -4.82 -4.41 -7.04
C GLY A 47 -4.09 -5.54 -6.30
N LEU A 48 -4.63 -5.87 -5.15
CA LEU A 48 -4.22 -7.01 -4.34
C LEU A 48 -4.64 -8.32 -5.03
N VAL A 49 -3.82 -8.84 -5.93
CA VAL A 49 -4.04 -10.11 -6.61
C VAL A 49 -2.82 -11.01 -6.40
N ASN A 50 -3.06 -12.24 -6.03
CA ASN A 50 -2.07 -13.31 -6.10
C ASN A 50 -2.25 -14.04 -7.42
N ASP A 51 -1.41 -13.75 -8.42
CA ASP A 51 -1.50 -14.32 -9.77
C ASP A 51 -1.35 -15.86 -9.80
N HIS A 52 -0.80 -16.45 -8.74
CA HIS A 52 -0.64 -17.90 -8.60
C HIS A 52 -1.82 -18.58 -7.89
N SER A 53 -2.78 -17.82 -7.35
CA SER A 53 -3.95 -18.35 -6.65
C SER A 53 -4.87 -19.16 -7.58
N ILE A 54 -5.66 -20.03 -6.99
CA ILE A 54 -6.68 -20.82 -7.74
C ILE A 54 -7.71 -19.85 -8.34
N SER A 55 -8.10 -18.83 -7.60
CA SER A 55 -9.05 -17.81 -8.07
C SER A 55 -8.52 -17.01 -9.25
N ALA A 56 -7.24 -16.62 -9.25
CA ALA A 56 -6.63 -15.92 -10.37
C ALA A 56 -6.53 -16.81 -11.64
N LYS A 57 -6.23 -18.10 -11.48
CA LYS A 57 -6.24 -19.06 -12.60
C LYS A 57 -7.62 -19.20 -13.21
N ALA A 58 -8.67 -19.30 -12.37
CA ALA A 58 -10.06 -19.35 -12.83
C ALA A 58 -10.48 -18.05 -13.54
N ASP A 59 -10.07 -16.89 -13.03
CA ASP A 59 -10.32 -15.58 -13.65
C ASP A 59 -9.64 -15.49 -15.02
N ASN A 60 -8.37 -15.85 -15.11
CA ASN A 60 -7.61 -15.89 -16.36
C ASN A 60 -8.20 -16.88 -17.38
N PHE A 61 -8.73 -18.02 -16.92
CA PHE A 61 -9.44 -18.95 -17.78
C PHE A 61 -10.70 -18.31 -18.38
N LEU A 62 -11.51 -17.61 -17.57
CA LEU A 62 -12.71 -16.92 -18.04
C LEU A 62 -12.39 -15.77 -18.99
N LYS A 63 -11.34 -14.99 -18.72
CA LYS A 63 -10.86 -13.92 -19.62
C LYS A 63 -10.50 -14.44 -21.00
N LYS A 64 -9.93 -15.64 -21.10
CA LYS A 64 -9.57 -16.27 -22.37
C LYS A 64 -10.75 -16.97 -23.06
N SER A 65 -11.71 -17.47 -22.28
CA SER A 65 -12.78 -18.34 -22.79
C SER A 65 -14.07 -17.61 -23.10
N LEU A 66 -14.33 -16.46 -22.48
CA LEU A 66 -15.57 -15.71 -22.68
C LEU A 66 -15.30 -14.35 -23.35
N PRO A 67 -16.08 -13.96 -24.37
CA PRO A 67 -15.77 -12.81 -25.23
C PRO A 67 -15.87 -11.45 -24.52
N PHE A 68 -16.67 -11.33 -23.48
CA PHE A 68 -16.91 -10.07 -22.74
C PHE A 68 -16.72 -10.25 -21.22
N TYR A 69 -15.68 -10.98 -20.83
CA TYR A 69 -15.28 -11.15 -19.44
C TYR A 69 -14.06 -10.24 -19.13
N GLY A 70 -14.19 -8.96 -19.35
CA GLY A 70 -13.19 -7.93 -19.09
C GLY A 70 -13.71 -6.90 -18.10
N PRO A 71 -13.12 -5.69 -18.11
CA PRO A 71 -13.55 -4.59 -17.24
C PRO A 71 -15.04 -4.30 -17.39
N LYS A 72 -15.69 -3.93 -16.28
CA LYS A 72 -17.13 -3.63 -16.26
C LYS A 72 -17.34 -2.20 -15.75
N LEU A 73 -18.07 -1.42 -16.54
CA LEU A 73 -18.60 -0.12 -16.13
C LEU A 73 -20.03 -0.29 -15.68
N LEU A 74 -20.37 0.27 -14.53
CA LEU A 74 -21.72 0.24 -13.96
C LEU A 74 -22.32 1.64 -14.06
N VAL A 75 -23.53 1.73 -14.60
CA VAL A 75 -24.27 3.00 -14.73
C VAL A 75 -25.56 2.88 -13.94
N LEU A 76 -25.64 3.56 -12.81
CA LEU A 76 -26.82 3.59 -11.94
C LEU A 76 -27.71 4.77 -12.33
N TYR A 77 -28.97 4.48 -12.59
CA TYR A 77 -30.04 5.46 -12.85
C TYR A 77 -31.01 5.46 -11.69
N LYS A 78 -31.26 6.64 -11.10
CA LYS A 78 -32.20 6.85 -10.00
C LYS A 78 -33.16 7.97 -10.35
N SER A 79 -34.47 7.69 -10.27
CA SER A 79 -35.53 8.67 -10.47
C SER A 79 -36.32 8.88 -9.18
N SER A 80 -36.67 10.14 -8.89
CA SER A 80 -37.63 10.47 -7.82
C SER A 80 -39.09 10.47 -8.29
N THR A 81 -39.30 10.53 -9.62
CA THR A 81 -40.60 10.74 -10.21
C THR A 81 -41.12 9.54 -11.01
N ILE A 82 -40.23 8.78 -11.66
CA ILE A 82 -40.61 7.70 -12.56
C ILE A 82 -40.29 6.35 -11.92
N SER A 83 -41.27 5.46 -11.86
CA SER A 83 -41.04 4.07 -11.39
C SER A 83 -40.41 3.23 -12.49
N THR A 84 -39.59 2.24 -12.11
CA THR A 84 -38.98 1.25 -13.00
C THR A 84 -39.99 0.37 -13.77
N LYS A 85 -41.27 0.37 -13.32
CA LYS A 85 -42.38 -0.31 -14.01
C LYS A 85 -42.88 0.49 -15.22
N ASN A 86 -42.59 1.79 -15.28
CA ASN A 86 -42.99 2.64 -16.40
C ASN A 86 -42.06 2.40 -17.60
N PRO A 87 -42.59 2.17 -18.82
CA PRO A 87 -41.77 2.00 -20.03
C PRO A 87 -40.83 3.17 -20.32
N LEU A 88 -41.19 4.39 -19.93
CA LEU A 88 -40.36 5.59 -20.07
C LEU A 88 -39.02 5.45 -19.34
N PHE A 89 -38.98 4.74 -18.21
CA PHE A 89 -37.76 4.53 -17.46
C PHE A 89 -36.69 3.82 -18.30
N LEU A 90 -37.07 2.74 -18.99
CA LEU A 90 -36.14 1.99 -19.83
C LEU A 90 -35.82 2.74 -21.15
N ALA A 91 -36.78 3.49 -21.68
CA ALA A 91 -36.57 4.32 -22.87
C ALA A 91 -35.54 5.44 -22.62
N GLU A 92 -35.58 6.13 -21.48
CA GLU A 92 -34.58 7.14 -21.11
C GLU A 92 -33.19 6.52 -20.91
N ILE A 93 -33.09 5.34 -20.28
CA ILE A 93 -31.82 4.63 -20.17
C ILE A 93 -31.24 4.33 -21.54
N THR A 94 -32.08 3.83 -22.46
CA THR A 94 -31.63 3.48 -23.83
C THR A 94 -31.20 4.73 -24.59
N ALA A 95 -31.93 5.83 -24.45
CA ALA A 95 -31.58 7.12 -25.07
C ALA A 95 -30.26 7.68 -24.52
N SER A 96 -30.05 7.60 -23.19
CA SER A 96 -28.81 8.04 -22.52
C SER A 96 -27.57 7.30 -23.04
N LEU A 97 -27.70 6.04 -23.42
CA LEU A 97 -26.59 5.19 -23.86
C LEU A 97 -26.43 5.14 -25.39
N LYS A 98 -27.31 5.81 -26.17
CA LYS A 98 -27.31 5.70 -27.64
C LYS A 98 -26.01 6.18 -28.29
N LYS A 99 -25.37 7.25 -27.73
CA LYS A 99 -24.10 7.74 -28.27
C LYS A 99 -22.91 6.80 -28.04
N LEU A 100 -23.04 5.78 -27.20
CA LEU A 100 -22.00 4.74 -27.06
C LEU A 100 -21.77 3.95 -28.36
N GLU A 101 -22.71 3.96 -29.30
CA GLU A 101 -22.54 3.32 -30.62
C GLU A 101 -21.37 3.92 -31.43
N SER A 102 -20.95 5.16 -31.12
CA SER A 102 -19.77 5.79 -31.74
C SER A 102 -18.44 5.40 -31.10
N LEU A 103 -18.45 4.60 -30.01
CA LEU A 103 -17.24 4.19 -29.32
C LEU A 103 -16.47 3.16 -30.13
N ASP A 104 -15.19 3.40 -30.39
CA ASP A 104 -14.28 2.49 -31.08
C ASP A 104 -13.69 1.43 -30.15
N LEU A 105 -14.55 0.76 -29.40
CA LEU A 105 -14.19 -0.36 -28.53
C LEU A 105 -15.32 -1.40 -28.54
N PRO A 106 -15.02 -2.69 -28.64
CA PRO A 106 -16.03 -3.73 -28.56
C PRO A 106 -16.56 -3.82 -27.12
N TYR A 107 -17.83 -3.53 -26.96
CA TYR A 107 -18.54 -3.59 -25.69
C TYR A 107 -19.87 -4.34 -25.81
N LYS A 108 -20.43 -4.67 -24.65
CA LYS A 108 -21.75 -5.28 -24.52
C LYS A 108 -22.50 -4.59 -23.38
N ILE A 109 -23.72 -4.14 -23.66
CA ILE A 109 -24.62 -3.57 -22.66
C ILE A 109 -25.59 -4.66 -22.17
N THR A 110 -25.71 -4.78 -20.85
CA THR A 110 -26.72 -5.60 -20.19
C THR A 110 -27.74 -4.69 -19.54
N TYR A 111 -28.95 -4.64 -20.13
CA TYR A 111 -30.06 -3.83 -19.65
C TYR A 111 -30.88 -4.54 -18.57
N PRO A 112 -31.54 -3.79 -17.68
CA PRO A 112 -32.59 -4.30 -16.81
C PRO A 112 -33.71 -4.95 -17.64
N SER A 113 -34.11 -6.15 -17.26
CA SER A 113 -35.15 -6.93 -17.93
C SER A 113 -35.78 -7.93 -16.96
N ARG A 114 -36.87 -8.58 -17.38
CA ARG A 114 -37.49 -9.66 -16.57
C ARG A 114 -36.50 -10.80 -16.28
N SER A 115 -35.63 -11.13 -17.21
CA SER A 115 -34.55 -12.12 -17.01
C SER A 115 -33.42 -11.64 -16.12
N ASN A 116 -33.19 -10.31 -16.08
CA ASN A 116 -32.16 -9.66 -15.29
C ASN A 116 -32.79 -8.79 -14.19
N ALA A 117 -33.81 -9.29 -13.51
CA ALA A 117 -34.57 -8.54 -12.50
C ALA A 117 -33.72 -8.01 -11.34
N TYR A 118 -32.51 -8.58 -11.11
CA TYR A 118 -31.56 -8.11 -10.12
C TYR A 118 -30.94 -6.74 -10.44
N LEU A 119 -31.08 -6.26 -11.66
CA LEU A 119 -30.66 -4.92 -12.10
C LEU A 119 -31.67 -3.82 -11.72
N TYR A 120 -32.84 -4.18 -11.20
CA TYR A 120 -33.83 -3.26 -10.65
C TYR A 120 -33.65 -3.14 -9.13
N GLY A 121 -33.70 -1.93 -8.62
CA GLY A 121 -33.67 -1.65 -7.19
C GLY A 121 -34.93 -2.08 -6.47
N GLN A 122 -34.78 -2.40 -5.19
CA GLN A 122 -35.89 -2.85 -4.33
C GLN A 122 -37.01 -1.79 -4.18
N ASN A 123 -36.62 -0.51 -4.23
CA ASN A 123 -37.54 0.63 -4.12
C ASN A 123 -38.30 0.95 -5.41
N HIS A 124 -38.11 0.20 -6.50
CA HIS A 124 -38.68 0.45 -7.82
C HIS A 124 -38.44 1.84 -8.43
N HIS A 125 -37.43 2.58 -7.96
CA HIS A 125 -37.04 3.89 -8.44
C HIS A 125 -35.61 3.97 -8.93
N ALA A 126 -34.89 2.84 -8.92
CA ALA A 126 -33.51 2.75 -9.37
C ALA A 126 -33.32 1.51 -10.25
N ALA A 127 -32.43 1.61 -11.22
CA ALA A 127 -31.93 0.46 -11.99
C ALA A 127 -30.49 0.74 -12.42
N TYR A 128 -29.71 -0.31 -12.61
CA TYR A 128 -28.37 -0.15 -13.18
C TYR A 128 -28.14 -0.98 -14.42
N VAL A 129 -27.23 -0.49 -15.25
CA VAL A 129 -26.80 -1.10 -16.50
C VAL A 129 -25.35 -1.53 -16.36
N ILE A 130 -25.01 -2.67 -16.92
CA ILE A 130 -23.64 -3.18 -16.96
C ILE A 130 -23.10 -3.06 -18.39
N ILE A 131 -22.03 -2.31 -18.57
CA ILE A 131 -21.28 -2.23 -19.81
C ILE A 131 -20.02 -3.06 -19.63
N SER A 132 -19.95 -4.21 -20.33
CA SER A 132 -18.84 -5.16 -20.25
C SER A 132 -17.95 -5.03 -21.49
N PHE A 133 -16.64 -4.98 -21.28
CA PHE A 133 -15.65 -4.91 -22.35
C PHE A 133 -14.97 -6.27 -22.56
N LYS A 134 -14.23 -6.42 -23.64
CA LYS A 134 -13.36 -7.59 -23.84
C LYS A 134 -12.24 -7.61 -22.81
N ALA A 135 -11.67 -8.79 -22.57
CA ALA A 135 -10.61 -8.97 -21.57
C ALA A 135 -9.31 -8.17 -21.89
N ASP A 136 -9.04 -7.96 -23.18
CA ASP A 136 -7.90 -7.21 -23.70
C ASP A 136 -8.16 -5.69 -23.82
N ALA A 137 -9.35 -5.22 -23.48
CA ALA A 137 -9.68 -3.81 -23.53
C ALA A 137 -8.94 -3.01 -22.46
N HIS A 138 -8.02 -2.18 -22.89
CA HIS A 138 -7.35 -1.21 -22.03
C HIS A 138 -8.19 0.06 -21.92
N LEU A 139 -8.86 0.24 -20.79
CA LEU A 139 -9.59 1.48 -20.47
C LEU A 139 -8.63 2.47 -19.83
N SER A 140 -7.87 3.21 -20.66
CA SER A 140 -7.05 4.33 -20.18
C SER A 140 -7.94 5.44 -19.59
N ASP A 141 -7.36 6.34 -18.80
CA ASP A 141 -8.08 7.47 -18.21
C ASP A 141 -8.75 8.34 -19.29
N GLU A 142 -8.09 8.54 -20.42
CA GLU A 142 -8.64 9.28 -21.56
C GLU A 142 -9.89 8.60 -22.14
N LYS A 143 -9.84 7.27 -22.33
CA LYS A 143 -10.99 6.48 -22.82
C LYS A 143 -12.14 6.45 -21.81
N LEU A 144 -11.84 6.45 -20.51
CA LEU A 144 -12.87 6.55 -19.47
C LEU A 144 -13.54 7.94 -19.45
N ILE A 145 -12.79 8.99 -19.70
CA ILE A 145 -13.34 10.36 -19.85
C ILE A 145 -14.21 10.42 -21.11
N GLU A 146 -13.75 9.88 -22.24
CA GLU A 146 -14.55 9.79 -23.47
C GLU A 146 -15.85 9.04 -23.22
N LEU A 147 -15.79 7.85 -22.58
CA LEU A 147 -16.96 7.06 -22.19
C LEU A 147 -17.94 7.85 -21.33
N LYS A 148 -17.46 8.57 -20.33
CA LYS A 148 -18.28 9.41 -19.46
C LYS A 148 -19.02 10.51 -20.26
N ASN A 149 -18.36 11.11 -21.25
CA ASN A 149 -18.92 12.16 -22.11
C ASN A 149 -19.93 11.61 -23.10
N LEU A 150 -19.79 10.37 -23.54
CA LEU A 150 -20.75 9.70 -24.44
C LEU A 150 -22.02 9.28 -23.73
N ILE A 151 -22.01 9.07 -22.42
CA ILE A 151 -23.20 8.78 -21.63
C ILE A 151 -23.96 10.09 -21.36
N GLN A 152 -25.12 10.24 -22.04
CA GLN A 152 -25.89 11.46 -21.94
C GLN A 152 -26.70 11.51 -20.64
N PRO A 153 -26.91 12.69 -20.02
CA PRO A 153 -27.81 12.83 -18.89
C PRO A 153 -29.25 12.44 -19.28
N ALA A 154 -29.94 11.73 -18.39
CA ALA A 154 -31.35 11.41 -18.54
C ALA A 154 -32.19 12.57 -17.97
N GLN A 155 -33.35 12.86 -18.61
CA GLN A 155 -34.13 14.08 -18.26
C GLN A 155 -34.75 14.03 -16.85
N HIS A 156 -35.21 12.84 -16.43
CA HIS A 156 -35.91 12.63 -15.16
C HIS A 156 -35.13 11.74 -14.17
N MET A 157 -33.83 11.49 -14.42
CA MET A 157 -33.02 10.60 -13.61
C MET A 157 -31.67 11.21 -13.30
N LYS A 158 -31.20 10.95 -12.08
CA LYS A 158 -29.81 11.15 -11.72
C LYS A 158 -28.99 9.94 -12.16
N LEU A 159 -27.80 10.20 -12.66
CA LEU A 159 -26.88 9.20 -13.18
C LEU A 159 -25.63 9.15 -12.30
N PHE A 160 -25.22 7.94 -11.90
CA PHE A 160 -23.99 7.68 -11.14
C PHE A 160 -23.17 6.62 -11.85
N LEU A 161 -21.87 6.86 -11.98
CA LEU A 161 -20.94 5.97 -12.66
C LEU A 161 -20.08 5.22 -11.63
N GLY A 162 -20.00 3.91 -11.77
CA GLY A 162 -19.22 3.03 -10.91
C GLY A 162 -18.61 1.88 -11.70
N GLY A 163 -18.08 0.92 -10.96
CA GLY A 163 -17.35 -0.23 -11.49
C GLY A 163 -15.85 -0.08 -11.30
N GLU A 164 -15.13 -1.19 -11.44
CA GLU A 164 -13.69 -1.27 -11.16
C GLU A 164 -12.86 -0.20 -11.90
N PRO A 165 -13.05 0.07 -13.22
CA PRO A 165 -12.25 1.07 -13.92
C PRO A 165 -12.45 2.50 -13.36
N VAL A 166 -13.69 2.86 -12.99
CA VAL A 166 -13.98 4.18 -12.43
C VAL A 166 -13.40 4.32 -11.03
N PHE A 167 -13.48 3.25 -10.24
CA PHE A 167 -12.87 3.21 -8.91
C PHE A 167 -11.36 3.42 -8.98
N ILE A 168 -10.68 2.66 -9.85
CA ILE A 168 -9.23 2.77 -10.04
C ILE A 168 -8.86 4.19 -10.48
N GLN A 169 -9.56 4.75 -11.47
CA GLN A 169 -9.32 6.12 -11.95
C GLN A 169 -9.49 7.15 -10.83
N ASN A 170 -10.60 7.08 -10.08
CA ASN A 170 -10.87 8.03 -9.00
C ASN A 170 -9.83 7.90 -7.88
N THR A 171 -9.44 6.67 -7.52
CA THR A 171 -8.40 6.43 -6.52
C THR A 171 -7.06 7.01 -6.96
N ASN A 172 -6.65 6.77 -8.21
CA ASN A 172 -5.40 7.30 -8.73
C ASN A 172 -5.39 8.83 -8.78
N GLN A 173 -6.47 9.45 -9.28
CA GLN A 173 -6.59 10.90 -9.34
C GLN A 173 -6.58 11.53 -7.95
N GLN A 174 -7.34 10.95 -7.01
CA GLN A 174 -7.38 11.44 -5.64
C GLN A 174 -6.02 11.28 -4.95
N THR A 175 -5.38 10.12 -5.10
CA THR A 175 -4.05 9.88 -4.53
C THR A 175 -3.01 10.88 -5.06
N GLN A 176 -3.05 11.20 -6.37
CA GLN A 176 -2.15 12.22 -6.93
C GLN A 176 -2.45 13.62 -6.36
N GLN A 177 -3.72 14.00 -6.22
CA GLN A 177 -4.09 15.28 -5.62
C GLN A 177 -3.67 15.36 -4.16
N ASP A 178 -3.85 14.30 -3.41
CA ASP A 178 -3.46 14.22 -2.00
C ASP A 178 -1.95 14.29 -1.81
N LEU A 179 -1.16 13.66 -2.70
CA LEU A 179 0.29 13.82 -2.72
C LEU A 179 0.72 15.27 -2.92
N VAL A 180 0.14 15.94 -3.92
CA VAL A 180 0.46 17.36 -4.17
C VAL A 180 0.08 18.23 -2.97
N LYS A 181 -1.08 17.99 -2.34
CA LYS A 181 -1.49 18.71 -1.12
C LYS A 181 -0.52 18.44 0.03
N ALA A 182 -0.17 17.16 0.27
CA ALA A 182 0.77 16.78 1.32
C ALA A 182 2.15 17.43 1.10
N ASP A 183 2.67 17.41 -0.13
CA ASP A 183 3.96 18.02 -0.49
C ASP A 183 3.96 19.54 -0.32
N MET A 184 2.87 20.22 -0.69
CA MET A 184 2.71 21.67 -0.50
C MET A 184 2.82 22.07 0.99
N ILE A 185 2.41 21.20 1.91
CA ILE A 185 2.52 21.42 3.35
C ILE A 185 3.89 20.92 3.85
N ALA A 186 4.30 19.74 3.45
CA ALA A 186 5.52 19.09 3.92
C ALA A 186 6.78 19.90 3.59
N ILE A 187 6.91 20.41 2.37
CA ILE A 187 8.12 21.10 1.91
C ILE A 187 8.40 22.36 2.73
N PRO A 188 7.48 23.34 2.87
CA PRO A 188 7.72 24.55 3.66
C PRO A 188 8.01 24.23 5.14
N VAL A 189 7.24 23.31 5.73
CA VAL A 189 7.42 22.95 7.15
C VAL A 189 8.76 22.22 7.35
N THR A 190 9.16 21.34 6.44
CA THR A 190 10.47 20.68 6.47
C THR A 190 11.62 21.69 6.36
N ILE A 191 11.51 22.66 5.46
CA ILE A 191 12.49 23.75 5.33
C ILE A 191 12.60 24.50 6.66
N LEU A 192 11.48 24.87 7.27
CA LEU A 192 11.46 25.55 8.56
C LEU A 192 12.12 24.72 9.68
N VAL A 193 11.78 23.44 9.75
CA VAL A 193 12.35 22.50 10.74
C VAL A 193 13.86 22.35 10.54
N LEU A 194 14.33 22.18 9.29
CA LEU A 194 15.76 22.10 9.00
C LEU A 194 16.50 23.39 9.36
N LEU A 195 15.90 24.56 9.10
CA LEU A 195 16.46 25.86 9.53
C LEU A 195 16.57 25.99 11.06
N LEU A 196 15.55 25.50 11.78
CA LEU A 196 15.57 25.50 13.26
C LEU A 196 16.63 24.53 13.82
N ILE A 197 16.82 23.38 13.18
CA ILE A 197 17.80 22.38 13.61
C ILE A 197 19.23 22.84 13.35
N PHE A 198 19.53 23.22 12.10
CA PHE A 198 20.89 23.57 11.67
C PHE A 198 21.26 25.01 11.94
N LYS A 199 20.30 25.92 12.06
CA LYS A 199 20.45 27.35 12.33
C LYS A 199 21.27 28.12 11.28
N THR A 200 21.73 27.47 10.22
CA THR A 200 22.50 28.05 9.11
C THR A 200 21.87 27.69 7.78
N LEU A 201 21.82 28.63 6.85
CA LEU A 201 21.19 28.44 5.55
C LEU A 201 21.89 27.34 4.73
N ILE A 202 23.23 27.34 4.76
CA ILE A 202 24.03 26.37 3.99
C ILE A 202 23.78 24.93 4.48
N ALA A 203 23.84 24.70 5.81
CA ALA A 203 23.61 23.35 6.33
C ALA A 203 22.17 22.87 6.13
N SER A 204 21.18 23.77 6.10
CA SER A 204 19.77 23.43 5.89
C SER A 204 19.45 23.15 4.43
N SER A 205 20.17 23.79 3.46
CA SER A 205 19.94 23.56 2.04
C SER A 205 20.50 22.23 1.53
N ILE A 206 21.53 21.67 2.16
CA ILE A 206 22.15 20.42 1.74
C ILE A 206 21.15 19.25 1.79
N PRO A 207 20.40 18.98 2.89
CA PRO A 207 19.43 17.92 2.94
C PRO A 207 18.33 18.06 1.86
N LEU A 208 17.88 19.29 1.58
CA LEU A 208 16.86 19.54 0.55
C LEU A 208 17.38 19.19 -0.85
N LEU A 209 18.62 19.58 -1.17
CA LEU A 209 19.28 19.24 -2.43
C LEU A 209 19.42 17.72 -2.58
N LEU A 210 19.85 17.02 -1.51
CA LEU A 210 19.99 15.57 -1.56
C LEU A 210 18.64 14.87 -1.63
N GLY A 211 17.63 15.35 -0.88
CA GLY A 211 16.27 14.82 -0.94
C GLY A 211 15.67 14.93 -2.34
N GLY A 212 15.79 16.11 -2.98
CA GLY A 212 15.38 16.30 -4.38
C GLY A 212 16.15 15.41 -5.36
N SER A 213 17.46 15.28 -5.18
CA SER A 213 18.29 14.37 -5.97
C SER A 213 17.87 12.91 -5.80
N CYS A 214 17.59 12.49 -4.57
CA CYS A 214 17.09 11.14 -4.25
C CYS A 214 15.75 10.87 -4.94
N ALA A 215 14.81 11.80 -4.86
CA ALA A 215 13.51 11.68 -5.50
C ALA A 215 13.63 11.51 -7.02
N VAL A 216 14.43 12.35 -7.70
CA VAL A 216 14.66 12.27 -9.15
C VAL A 216 15.25 10.91 -9.54
N LEU A 217 16.33 10.50 -8.89
CA LEU A 217 17.02 9.26 -9.21
C LEU A 217 16.16 8.03 -8.94
N MET A 218 15.40 8.03 -7.85
CA MET A 218 14.51 6.95 -7.46
C MET A 218 13.36 6.82 -8.46
N LEU A 219 12.70 7.92 -8.83
CA LEU A 219 11.62 7.92 -9.81
C LEU A 219 12.08 7.36 -11.16
N VAL A 220 13.26 7.78 -11.65
CA VAL A 220 13.80 7.29 -12.92
C VAL A 220 14.24 5.82 -12.82
N THR A 221 14.84 5.41 -11.71
CA THR A 221 15.19 4.00 -11.49
C THR A 221 13.94 3.11 -11.49
N LEU A 222 12.88 3.55 -10.80
CA LEU A 222 11.60 2.84 -10.77
C LEU A 222 10.92 2.82 -12.14
N PHE A 223 11.01 3.90 -12.93
CA PHE A 223 10.54 3.95 -14.32
C PHE A 223 11.19 2.87 -15.18
N VAL A 224 12.52 2.73 -15.10
CA VAL A 224 13.24 1.67 -15.83
C VAL A 224 12.83 0.27 -15.35
N LEU A 225 12.71 0.06 -14.05
CA LEU A 225 12.27 -1.23 -13.49
C LEU A 225 10.82 -1.56 -13.86
N ALA A 226 9.94 -0.56 -13.95
CA ALA A 226 8.54 -0.75 -14.34
C ALA A 226 8.37 -1.18 -15.80
N GLN A 227 9.39 -1.00 -16.66
CA GLN A 227 9.38 -1.56 -18.01
C GLN A 227 9.68 -3.06 -18.02
N CYS A 228 10.43 -3.55 -17.03
CA CYS A 228 10.80 -4.96 -16.90
C CYS A 228 9.82 -5.75 -16.01
N PHE A 229 9.23 -5.09 -15.00
CA PHE A 229 8.35 -5.68 -14.00
C PHE A 229 6.99 -4.97 -13.99
N SER A 230 5.93 -5.71 -13.72
CA SER A 230 4.60 -5.13 -13.53
C SER A 230 4.51 -4.46 -12.15
N LEU A 231 4.98 -3.22 -12.03
CA LEU A 231 4.94 -2.47 -10.77
C LEU A 231 3.63 -1.72 -10.58
N SER A 232 3.17 -1.67 -9.33
CA SER A 232 1.98 -0.92 -8.92
C SER A 232 2.29 0.57 -8.78
N ILE A 233 1.32 1.45 -9.08
CA ILE A 233 1.44 2.90 -8.92
C ILE A 233 1.69 3.31 -7.46
N TYR A 234 1.19 2.55 -6.49
CA TYR A 234 1.42 2.77 -5.06
C TYR A 234 2.91 2.69 -4.67
N THR A 235 3.73 2.02 -5.49
CA THR A 235 5.18 1.95 -5.31
C THR A 235 5.83 3.32 -5.32
N LEU A 236 5.39 4.22 -6.20
CA LEU A 236 5.96 5.57 -6.32
C LEU A 236 5.76 6.37 -5.03
N ASN A 237 4.55 6.33 -4.47
CA ASN A 237 4.18 7.11 -3.29
C ASN A 237 4.98 6.65 -2.05
N ILE A 238 5.01 5.33 -1.83
CA ILE A 238 5.71 4.76 -0.69
C ILE A 238 7.23 4.94 -0.83
N ALA A 239 7.77 4.73 -2.03
CA ALA A 239 9.19 4.92 -2.27
C ALA A 239 9.62 6.39 -2.08
N LEU A 240 8.82 7.36 -2.57
CA LEU A 240 9.10 8.79 -2.36
C LEU A 240 9.13 9.14 -0.88
N LEU A 241 8.11 8.72 -0.13
CA LEU A 241 8.05 8.97 1.30
C LEU A 241 9.25 8.37 2.03
N LEU A 242 9.54 7.08 1.81
CA LEU A 242 10.66 6.39 2.43
C LEU A 242 12.01 6.99 2.04
N GLY A 243 12.21 7.27 0.75
CA GLY A 243 13.46 7.81 0.23
C GLY A 243 13.77 9.22 0.75
N LEU A 244 12.76 10.10 0.81
CA LEU A 244 12.91 11.43 1.38
C LEU A 244 13.20 11.37 2.87
N CYS A 245 12.42 10.60 3.66
CA CYS A 245 12.64 10.43 5.10
C CYS A 245 14.08 9.97 5.39
N LEU A 246 14.52 8.87 4.76
CA LEU A 246 15.85 8.31 5.00
C LEU A 246 16.97 9.25 4.57
N THR A 247 16.83 9.91 3.41
CA THR A 247 17.86 10.85 2.93
C THR A 247 18.02 12.03 3.87
N LEU A 248 16.91 12.61 4.34
CA LEU A 248 16.95 13.75 5.28
C LEU A 248 17.56 13.33 6.61
N ASP A 249 17.21 12.17 7.14
CA ASP A 249 17.74 11.64 8.40
C ASP A 249 19.24 11.35 8.30
N TYR A 250 19.68 10.69 7.23
CA TYR A 250 21.11 10.40 7.02
C TYR A 250 21.91 11.70 6.85
N CYS A 251 21.35 12.70 6.17
CA CYS A 251 21.96 14.04 6.09
C CYS A 251 22.12 14.68 7.46
N LEU A 252 21.07 14.60 8.29
CA LEU A 252 21.10 15.17 9.65
C LEU A 252 22.23 14.57 10.49
N PHE A 253 22.37 13.24 10.45
CA PHE A 253 23.42 12.54 11.19
C PHE A 253 24.82 12.91 10.71
N LEU A 254 25.07 12.86 9.40
CA LEU A 254 26.39 13.15 8.84
C LEU A 254 26.78 14.62 9.00
N ILE A 255 25.89 15.56 8.74
CA ILE A 255 26.16 16.99 8.88
C ILE A 255 26.43 17.34 10.35
N SER A 256 25.63 16.82 11.28
CA SER A 256 25.82 17.08 12.71
C SER A 256 27.17 16.54 13.19
N ARG A 257 27.54 15.32 12.78
CA ARG A 257 28.82 14.73 13.13
C ARG A 257 29.99 15.47 12.50
N PHE A 258 29.87 15.85 11.24
CA PHE A 258 30.91 16.62 10.54
C PHE A 258 31.17 17.96 11.22
N ARG A 259 30.12 18.66 11.66
CA ARG A 259 30.25 19.92 12.41
C ARG A 259 30.93 19.71 13.76
N GLU A 260 30.63 18.60 14.46
CA GLU A 260 31.30 18.21 15.69
C GLU A 260 32.80 17.96 15.46
N GLU A 261 33.15 17.17 14.44
CA GLU A 261 34.54 16.86 14.10
C GLU A 261 35.35 18.08 13.60
N LEU A 262 34.70 19.05 12.95
CA LEU A 262 35.35 20.30 12.53
C LEU A 262 35.85 21.15 13.72
N THR A 263 35.24 21.01 14.93
CA THR A 263 35.67 21.74 16.11
C THR A 263 36.87 21.13 16.79
N THR A 264 37.11 19.82 16.57
CA THR A 264 38.19 19.07 17.26
C THR A 264 39.34 18.69 16.35
N SER A 265 39.12 18.67 15.01
CA SER A 265 40.11 18.22 14.04
C SER A 265 40.93 19.37 13.45
N ALA A 266 42.21 19.11 13.22
CA ALA A 266 43.14 20.08 12.62
C ALA A 266 42.92 20.33 11.10
N SER A 267 42.18 19.45 10.40
CA SER A 267 41.95 19.57 8.96
C SER A 267 40.57 19.04 8.52
N ILE A 268 40.00 19.66 7.49
CA ILE A 268 38.73 19.22 6.88
C ILE A 268 38.80 17.76 6.42
N LYS A 269 39.95 17.33 5.86
CA LYS A 269 40.17 15.96 5.43
C LYS A 269 40.03 14.97 6.57
N HIS A 270 40.65 15.28 7.72
CA HIS A 270 40.59 14.42 8.91
C HIS A 270 39.19 14.40 9.53
N ALA A 271 38.54 15.58 9.65
CA ALA A 271 37.15 15.70 10.11
C ALA A 271 36.20 14.85 9.28
N LEU A 272 36.32 14.87 7.94
CA LEU A 272 35.51 14.08 7.04
C LEU A 272 35.76 12.57 7.19
N ALA A 273 37.03 12.16 7.30
CA ALA A 273 37.42 10.77 7.50
C ALA A 273 36.88 10.21 8.84
N MET A 274 36.95 11.00 9.92
CA MET A 274 36.38 10.64 11.21
C MET A 274 34.84 10.57 11.17
N THR A 275 34.21 11.50 10.49
CA THR A 275 32.74 11.48 10.26
C THR A 275 32.30 10.20 9.57
N GLN A 276 33.01 9.76 8.51
CA GLN A 276 32.71 8.52 7.82
C GLN A 276 32.99 7.29 8.69
N ALA A 277 34.08 7.29 9.48
CA ALA A 277 34.44 6.20 10.37
C ALA A 277 33.43 5.98 11.52
N SER A 278 32.68 7.02 11.91
CA SER A 278 31.66 6.97 12.97
C SER A 278 30.24 6.97 12.40
N ALA A 279 29.74 8.13 11.94
CA ALA A 279 28.37 8.28 11.44
C ALA A 279 28.13 7.54 10.11
N GLY A 280 29.09 7.59 9.17
CA GLY A 280 28.97 6.87 7.90
C GLY A 280 28.87 5.35 8.08
N LYS A 281 29.67 4.78 9.00
CA LYS A 281 29.55 3.38 9.39
C LYS A 281 28.18 3.05 9.98
N ALA A 282 27.68 3.87 10.90
CA ALA A 282 26.36 3.66 11.51
C ALA A 282 25.26 3.69 10.47
N ILE A 283 25.25 4.68 9.55
CA ILE A 283 24.29 4.82 8.45
C ILE A 283 24.35 3.60 7.52
N PHE A 284 25.51 3.09 7.21
CA PHE A 284 25.61 1.91 6.35
C PHE A 284 24.92 0.68 6.96
N PHE A 285 25.18 0.37 8.23
CA PHE A 285 24.56 -0.77 8.91
C PHE A 285 23.07 -0.56 9.17
N SER A 286 22.66 0.65 9.49
CA SER A 286 21.29 1.08 9.66
C SER A 286 20.51 0.89 8.34
N GLY A 287 21.00 1.46 7.24
CA GLY A 287 20.37 1.28 5.94
C GLY A 287 20.34 -0.17 5.46
N LEU A 288 21.35 -0.99 5.83
CA LEU A 288 21.31 -2.43 5.55
C LEU A 288 20.21 -3.14 6.34
N ALA A 289 19.92 -2.68 7.58
CA ALA A 289 18.81 -3.23 8.37
C ALA A 289 17.44 -2.84 7.76
N VAL A 290 17.27 -1.59 7.30
CA VAL A 290 16.05 -1.18 6.57
C VAL A 290 15.89 -1.96 5.27
N PHE A 291 16.97 -2.13 4.51
CA PHE A 291 16.99 -2.94 3.29
C PHE A 291 16.54 -4.38 3.58
N ALA A 292 17.08 -5.01 4.61
CA ALA A 292 16.71 -6.37 5.01
C ALA A 292 15.24 -6.46 5.45
N SER A 293 14.74 -5.45 6.18
CA SER A 293 13.36 -5.40 6.62
C SER A 293 12.39 -5.27 5.42
N LEU A 294 12.66 -4.37 4.49
CA LEU A 294 11.82 -4.19 3.29
C LEU A 294 11.92 -5.34 2.31
N SER A 295 13.05 -6.06 2.27
CA SER A 295 13.19 -7.27 1.44
C SER A 295 12.26 -8.41 1.86
N ALA A 296 11.75 -8.41 3.10
CA ALA A 296 10.75 -9.36 3.56
C ALA A 296 9.44 -9.30 2.76
N LEU A 297 9.15 -8.15 2.12
CA LEU A 297 7.98 -8.00 1.25
C LEU A 297 8.03 -8.93 0.02
N PHE A 298 9.21 -9.37 -0.40
CA PHE A 298 9.36 -10.32 -1.51
C PHE A 298 8.94 -11.75 -1.16
N ILE A 299 8.81 -12.06 0.13
CA ILE A 299 8.34 -13.39 0.58
C ILE A 299 6.87 -13.61 0.18
N PHE A 300 6.09 -12.52 0.06
CA PHE A 300 4.68 -12.60 -0.29
C PHE A 300 4.49 -12.68 -1.82
N PRO A 301 3.79 -13.70 -2.34
CA PRO A 301 3.47 -13.80 -3.76
C PRO A 301 2.28 -12.90 -4.13
N ILE A 302 2.36 -11.63 -3.76
CA ILE A 302 1.33 -10.60 -3.99
C ILE A 302 1.99 -9.43 -4.69
N ASN A 303 1.53 -9.10 -5.89
CA ASN A 303 2.19 -8.13 -6.75
C ASN A 303 2.31 -6.73 -6.11
N MET A 304 1.32 -6.30 -5.35
CA MET A 304 1.38 -5.01 -4.64
C MET A 304 2.50 -4.98 -3.61
N LEU A 305 2.64 -6.03 -2.76
CA LEU A 305 3.69 -6.10 -1.75
C LEU A 305 5.08 -6.23 -2.39
N PHE A 306 5.20 -7.04 -3.45
CA PHE A 306 6.42 -7.12 -4.25
C PHE A 306 6.81 -5.74 -4.79
N SER A 307 5.86 -5.01 -5.38
CA SER A 307 6.08 -3.70 -5.96
C SER A 307 6.56 -2.68 -4.92
N VAL A 308 5.91 -2.64 -3.76
CA VAL A 308 6.32 -1.79 -2.63
C VAL A 308 7.70 -2.18 -2.10
N GLY A 309 8.00 -3.48 -2.05
CA GLY A 309 9.33 -3.99 -1.71
C GLY A 309 10.42 -3.47 -2.66
N VAL A 310 10.17 -3.53 -3.97
CA VAL A 310 11.08 -2.96 -4.98
C VAL A 310 11.25 -1.46 -4.75
N GLY A 311 10.17 -0.72 -4.57
CA GLY A 311 10.21 0.72 -4.32
C GLY A 311 11.03 1.09 -3.08
N GLY A 312 10.78 0.38 -1.98
CA GLY A 312 11.50 0.60 -0.72
C GLY A 312 12.99 0.28 -0.82
N ILE A 313 13.35 -0.82 -1.47
CA ILE A 313 14.76 -1.20 -1.69
C ILE A 313 15.48 -0.18 -2.56
N VAL A 314 14.86 0.30 -3.65
CA VAL A 314 15.42 1.37 -4.49
C VAL A 314 15.61 2.64 -3.67
N ALA A 315 14.60 3.03 -2.89
CA ALA A 315 14.66 4.21 -2.04
C ALA A 315 15.83 4.16 -1.03
N VAL A 316 15.95 3.06 -0.29
CA VAL A 316 17.04 2.86 0.69
C VAL A 316 18.41 2.85 0.00
N SER A 317 18.53 2.14 -1.14
CA SER A 317 19.80 2.03 -1.86
C SER A 317 20.29 3.39 -2.37
N ILE A 318 19.41 4.19 -2.97
CA ILE A 318 19.76 5.53 -3.47
C ILE A 318 20.05 6.48 -2.31
N ALA A 319 19.24 6.46 -1.24
CA ALA A 319 19.48 7.28 -0.05
C ALA A 319 20.85 6.98 0.57
N LEU A 320 21.21 5.68 0.70
CA LEU A 320 22.54 5.25 1.19
C LEU A 320 23.67 5.73 0.28
N LEU A 321 23.55 5.50 -1.03
CA LEU A 321 24.58 5.89 -2.00
C LEU A 321 24.82 7.40 -1.98
N LEU A 322 23.76 8.20 -2.01
CA LEU A 322 23.87 9.66 -1.92
C LEU A 322 24.47 10.12 -0.60
N SER A 323 24.02 9.56 0.51
CA SER A 323 24.48 9.96 1.84
C SER A 323 25.91 9.54 2.13
N LEU A 324 26.37 8.40 1.60
CA LEU A 324 27.73 7.92 1.81
C LEU A 324 28.75 8.45 0.81
N THR A 325 28.32 8.99 -0.34
CA THR A 325 29.24 9.45 -1.40
C THR A 325 29.07 10.93 -1.73
N LEU A 326 27.90 11.36 -2.22
CA LEU A 326 27.65 12.75 -2.63
C LEU A 326 27.70 13.71 -1.45
N LEU A 327 27.02 13.39 -0.36
CA LEU A 327 26.98 14.25 0.84
C LEU A 327 28.38 14.51 1.41
N PRO A 328 29.23 13.52 1.68
CA PRO A 328 30.57 13.77 2.17
C PRO A 328 31.45 14.55 1.19
N ALA A 329 31.27 14.33 -0.14
CA ALA A 329 31.98 15.10 -1.16
C ALA A 329 31.59 16.59 -1.11
N LEU A 330 30.28 16.88 -0.98
CA LEU A 330 29.77 18.25 -0.78
C LEU A 330 30.28 18.88 0.51
N LEU A 331 30.26 18.14 1.62
CA LEU A 331 30.79 18.61 2.90
C LEU A 331 32.31 18.91 2.80
N GLY A 332 33.05 18.07 2.07
CA GLY A 332 34.49 18.31 1.81
C GLY A 332 34.78 19.51 0.90
N LEU A 333 33.83 19.93 0.04
CA LEU A 333 33.93 21.14 -0.78
C LEU A 333 33.58 22.41 0.04
N ILE A 334 32.50 22.34 0.81
CA ILE A 334 31.98 23.46 1.60
C ILE A 334 32.90 23.75 2.78
N GLY A 335 33.39 22.71 3.48
CA GLY A 335 34.29 22.80 4.60
C GLY A 335 33.75 23.71 5.71
N LEU A 336 34.56 24.69 6.16
CA LEU A 336 34.20 25.62 7.27
C LEU A 336 33.02 26.55 6.93
N ARG A 337 32.73 26.75 5.61
CA ARG A 337 31.62 27.61 5.17
C ARG A 337 30.24 27.06 5.57
N ILE A 338 30.14 25.82 6.02
CA ILE A 338 28.88 25.19 6.47
C ILE A 338 28.22 25.96 7.62
N ASN A 339 29.01 26.72 8.38
CA ASN A 339 28.53 27.52 9.51
C ASN A 339 28.23 28.99 9.12
N HIS A 340 28.42 29.40 7.85
CA HIS A 340 28.09 30.74 7.38
C HIS A 340 26.58 30.96 7.22
N PHE A 341 26.16 32.22 7.21
CA PHE A 341 24.74 32.64 7.13
C PHE A 341 23.90 32.08 8.26
N SER A 342 24.35 32.32 9.53
CA SER A 342 23.55 32.01 10.72
C SER A 342 22.32 32.93 10.77
N LEU A 343 21.12 32.33 10.71
CA LEU A 343 19.84 33.04 10.72
C LEU A 343 19.30 33.28 12.13
N LEU A 344 19.78 32.51 13.10
CA LEU A 344 19.30 32.55 14.50
C LEU A 344 20.48 32.74 15.47
N PRO A 345 20.36 33.63 16.47
CA PRO A 345 21.40 33.79 17.49
C PRO A 345 21.56 32.48 18.26
N VAL A 346 22.80 31.99 18.26
CA VAL A 346 23.19 30.66 18.81
C VAL A 346 22.87 30.47 20.28
N HIS A 347 22.72 31.57 21.02
CA HIS A 347 22.65 31.54 22.51
C HIS A 347 21.28 31.19 23.10
N LEU A 348 20.16 31.35 22.38
CA LEU A 348 18.84 31.25 22.99
C LEU A 348 18.30 29.82 23.24
N PHE A 349 18.79 28.80 22.51
CA PHE A 349 18.19 27.46 22.54
C PHE A 349 19.12 26.30 22.96
N ASN A 350 20.44 26.51 23.09
CA ASN A 350 21.36 25.39 23.26
C ASN A 350 21.53 24.85 24.68
N LEU A 351 21.39 25.67 25.71
CA LEU A 351 21.72 25.23 27.06
C LEU A 351 20.61 24.49 27.80
N ARG A 352 19.35 24.84 27.57
CA ARG A 352 18.21 24.19 28.26
C ARG A 352 17.96 22.75 27.79
N HIS A 353 18.12 22.43 26.48
CA HIS A 353 17.87 21.09 25.94
C HIS A 353 18.92 20.06 26.39
N LEU A 354 20.20 20.42 26.43
CA LEU A 354 21.27 19.50 26.87
C LEU A 354 21.10 19.14 28.34
N HIS A 355 20.76 20.11 29.19
CA HIS A 355 20.50 19.85 30.60
C HIS A 355 19.30 18.97 30.87
N PHE A 356 18.24 19.07 30.05
CA PHE A 356 17.07 18.21 30.18
C PHE A 356 17.42 16.74 29.93
N TRP A 357 18.04 16.43 28.79
CA TRP A 357 18.38 15.05 28.43
C TRP A 357 19.43 14.44 29.38
N ARG A 358 20.42 15.20 29.78
CA ARG A 358 21.40 14.77 30.79
C ARG A 358 20.71 14.46 32.12
N THR A 359 19.85 15.34 32.60
CA THR A 359 19.11 15.13 33.85
C THR A 359 18.20 13.91 33.74
N MET A 360 17.52 13.75 32.62
CA MET A 360 16.68 12.59 32.38
C MET A 360 17.49 11.27 32.32
N ALA A 361 18.59 11.25 31.56
CA ALA A 361 19.51 10.12 31.52
C ALA A 361 20.05 9.74 32.89
N THR A 362 20.45 10.70 33.66
CA THR A 362 20.92 10.51 35.05
C THR A 362 19.83 9.90 35.93
N LYS A 363 18.59 10.44 35.90
CA LYS A 363 17.48 9.91 36.70
C LYS A 363 17.13 8.46 36.29
N VAL A 364 17.10 8.17 35.00
CA VAL A 364 16.84 6.81 34.49
C VAL A 364 17.92 5.83 34.92
N THR A 365 19.19 6.26 34.88
CA THR A 365 20.32 5.41 35.28
C THR A 365 20.34 5.14 36.80
N TYR A 366 19.87 6.08 37.62
CA TYR A 366 19.76 5.88 39.08
C TYR A 366 18.58 4.98 39.49
N ARG A 367 17.47 4.95 38.72
CA ARG A 367 16.28 4.13 39.00
C ARG A 367 15.81 3.34 37.77
N PRO A 368 16.65 2.48 37.20
CA PRO A 368 16.38 1.88 35.89
C PRO A 368 15.13 0.97 35.90
N LEU A 369 14.92 0.21 36.98
CA LEU A 369 13.79 -0.70 37.08
C LEU A 369 12.45 0.04 37.13
N SER A 370 12.34 1.12 37.87
CA SER A 370 11.09 1.88 37.97
C SER A 370 10.71 2.51 36.63
N PHE A 371 11.67 3.11 35.92
CA PHE A 371 11.41 3.64 34.57
C PHE A 371 11.06 2.55 33.59
N PHE A 372 11.77 1.41 33.64
CA PHE A 372 11.47 0.26 32.77
C PHE A 372 10.05 -0.25 32.97
N VAL A 373 9.61 -0.46 34.22
CA VAL A 373 8.26 -0.96 34.53
C VAL A 373 7.18 0.03 34.08
N VAL A 374 7.37 1.33 34.32
CA VAL A 374 6.39 2.35 33.89
C VAL A 374 6.27 2.39 32.37
N VAL A 375 7.39 2.41 31.64
CA VAL A 375 7.37 2.41 30.17
C VAL A 375 6.80 1.11 29.62
N LEU A 376 7.15 -0.04 30.22
CA LEU A 376 6.62 -1.34 29.83
C LEU A 376 5.09 -1.39 29.97
N ILE A 377 4.56 -0.97 31.12
CA ILE A 377 3.10 -0.93 31.36
C ILE A 377 2.44 0.02 30.36
N PHE A 378 3.01 1.19 30.14
CA PHE A 378 2.49 2.16 29.16
C PHE A 378 2.41 1.57 27.74
N LEU A 379 3.49 0.93 27.27
CA LEU A 379 3.52 0.30 25.95
C LEU A 379 2.58 -0.89 25.85
N LEU A 380 2.44 -1.70 26.91
CA LEU A 380 1.48 -2.80 26.95
C LEU A 380 0.02 -2.31 26.94
N CYS A 381 -0.29 -1.23 27.66
CA CYS A 381 -1.61 -0.60 27.63
C CYS A 381 -1.93 -0.08 26.20
N LEU A 382 -0.99 0.58 25.54
CA LEU A 382 -1.16 1.04 24.16
C LEU A 382 -1.24 -0.14 23.17
N GLY A 383 -0.53 -1.23 23.42
CA GLY A 383 -0.52 -2.42 22.57
C GLY A 383 -1.73 -3.34 22.78
N TYR A 384 -2.46 -3.22 23.90
CA TYR A 384 -3.60 -4.09 24.20
C TYR A 384 -4.67 -4.13 23.10
N PRO A 385 -5.09 -3.01 22.49
CA PRO A 385 -6.09 -3.02 21.42
C PRO A 385 -5.64 -3.81 20.18
N PHE A 386 -4.34 -4.00 19.95
CA PHE A 386 -3.84 -4.83 18.84
C PHE A 386 -4.31 -6.27 18.93
N THR A 387 -4.61 -6.80 20.14
CA THR A 387 -5.18 -8.13 20.30
C THR A 387 -6.57 -8.29 19.67
N ARG A 388 -7.24 -7.17 19.39
CA ARG A 388 -8.58 -7.09 18.79
C ARG A 388 -8.55 -6.66 17.33
N VAL A 389 -7.37 -6.68 16.70
CA VAL A 389 -7.24 -6.30 15.29
C VAL A 389 -8.15 -7.17 14.42
N ASN A 390 -8.95 -6.52 13.58
CA ASN A 390 -9.77 -7.15 12.56
C ASN A 390 -9.15 -6.84 11.18
N PRO A 391 -8.29 -7.72 10.66
CA PRO A 391 -7.66 -7.50 9.38
C PRO A 391 -8.64 -7.74 8.24
N GLY A 392 -8.73 -6.80 7.33
CA GLY A 392 -9.59 -6.85 6.16
C GLY A 392 -8.89 -6.37 4.90
N ILE A 393 -9.65 -6.22 3.84
CA ILE A 393 -9.22 -5.53 2.62
C ILE A 393 -10.18 -4.39 2.40
N SER A 394 -9.63 -3.19 2.25
CA SER A 394 -10.38 -1.95 2.10
C SER A 394 -11.33 -2.01 0.90
N ASP A 395 -12.53 -1.47 1.07
CA ASP A 395 -13.56 -1.36 0.05
C ASP A 395 -13.71 0.08 -0.49
N LEU A 396 -14.78 0.33 -1.24
CA LEU A 396 -15.11 1.65 -1.80
C LEU A 396 -15.34 2.74 -0.73
N GLY A 397 -15.52 2.34 0.53
CA GLY A 397 -15.72 3.24 1.66
C GLY A 397 -14.52 4.12 2.01
N VAL A 398 -13.33 3.79 1.51
CA VAL A 398 -12.09 4.56 1.71
C VAL A 398 -12.10 5.89 0.95
N LEU A 399 -12.89 5.98 -0.14
CA LEU A 399 -12.91 7.18 -0.97
C LEU A 399 -13.69 8.33 -0.34
N PRO A 400 -13.29 9.59 -0.60
CA PRO A 400 -14.00 10.78 -0.15
C PRO A 400 -15.45 10.79 -0.65
N LYS A 401 -16.38 11.35 0.16
CA LYS A 401 -17.82 11.44 -0.17
C LYS A 401 -18.13 12.18 -1.48
N HIS A 402 -17.26 13.08 -1.90
CA HIS A 402 -17.44 13.83 -3.15
C HIS A 402 -16.98 13.07 -4.40
N SER A 403 -16.28 11.94 -4.25
CA SER A 403 -15.85 11.14 -5.41
C SER A 403 -17.03 10.45 -6.09
N ASN A 404 -17.00 10.35 -7.41
CA ASN A 404 -18.07 9.72 -8.20
C ASN A 404 -18.28 8.24 -7.80
N SER A 405 -17.20 7.51 -7.52
CA SER A 405 -17.28 6.11 -7.11
C SER A 405 -17.92 5.95 -5.72
N ARG A 406 -17.67 6.87 -4.79
CA ARG A 406 -18.30 6.86 -3.48
C ARG A 406 -19.77 7.22 -3.57
N GLN A 407 -20.12 8.24 -4.34
CA GLN A 407 -21.53 8.62 -4.59
C GLN A 407 -22.31 7.47 -5.24
N PHE A 408 -21.71 6.79 -6.23
CA PHE A 408 -22.28 5.58 -6.81
C PHE A 408 -22.53 4.50 -5.74
N PHE A 409 -21.56 4.25 -4.88
CA PHE A 409 -21.63 3.21 -3.86
C PHE A 409 -22.70 3.53 -2.82
N ASP A 410 -22.74 4.75 -2.30
CA ASP A 410 -23.72 5.18 -1.30
C ASP A 410 -25.15 5.11 -1.87
N GLU A 411 -25.36 5.59 -3.11
CA GLU A 411 -26.66 5.51 -3.77
C GLU A 411 -27.06 4.06 -4.12
N PHE A 412 -26.07 3.24 -4.44
CA PHE A 412 -26.31 1.82 -4.69
C PHE A 412 -26.77 1.10 -3.42
N GLN A 413 -26.14 1.37 -2.28
CA GLN A 413 -26.53 0.76 -0.98
C GLN A 413 -27.98 1.09 -0.59
N HIS A 414 -28.46 2.29 -0.93
CA HIS A 414 -29.85 2.67 -0.63
C HIS A 414 -30.90 1.93 -1.46
N SER A 415 -30.54 1.43 -2.61
CA SER A 415 -31.48 0.85 -3.58
C SER A 415 -31.28 -0.64 -3.82
N PHE A 416 -30.08 -1.18 -3.55
CA PHE A 416 -29.70 -2.56 -3.82
C PHE A 416 -28.97 -3.19 -2.64
N ALA A 417 -28.98 -4.50 -2.58
CA ALA A 417 -28.09 -5.22 -1.66
C ALA A 417 -26.64 -5.07 -2.14
N VAL A 418 -25.76 -4.55 -1.29
CA VAL A 418 -24.33 -4.28 -1.61
C VAL A 418 -23.63 -5.51 -2.18
N ASN A 419 -23.97 -6.69 -1.66
CA ASN A 419 -23.39 -7.96 -2.06
C ASN A 419 -23.62 -8.32 -3.54
N THR A 420 -24.54 -7.62 -4.24
CA THR A 420 -24.76 -7.80 -5.67
C THR A 420 -23.64 -7.23 -6.53
N LEU A 421 -22.86 -6.27 -6.00
CA LEU A 421 -21.68 -5.72 -6.67
C LEU A 421 -20.49 -6.67 -6.66
N THR A 422 -20.43 -7.54 -5.68
CA THR A 422 -19.30 -8.46 -5.44
C THR A 422 -19.76 -9.93 -5.43
N PRO A 423 -20.25 -10.46 -6.57
CA PRO A 423 -20.68 -11.85 -6.62
C PRO A 423 -19.49 -12.81 -6.59
N LEU A 424 -19.71 -13.99 -6.00
CA LEU A 424 -18.83 -15.13 -6.19
C LEU A 424 -19.10 -15.76 -7.56
N THR A 425 -18.06 -16.03 -8.31
CA THR A 425 -18.16 -16.65 -9.64
C THR A 425 -17.58 -18.06 -9.59
N LEU A 426 -18.39 -19.05 -9.92
CA LEU A 426 -17.96 -20.45 -10.04
C LEU A 426 -17.79 -20.80 -11.50
N VAL A 427 -16.63 -21.27 -11.86
CA VAL A 427 -16.36 -21.93 -13.15
C VAL A 427 -16.62 -23.42 -12.95
N VAL A 428 -17.68 -23.90 -13.55
CA VAL A 428 -18.10 -25.30 -13.43
C VAL A 428 -17.66 -26.05 -14.69
N HIS A 429 -16.62 -26.86 -14.58
CA HIS A 429 -16.12 -27.72 -15.66
C HIS A 429 -16.86 -29.05 -15.66
N THR A 430 -17.17 -29.56 -16.84
CA THR A 430 -17.81 -30.88 -17.03
C THR A 430 -16.93 -31.81 -17.87
N ARG A 431 -16.84 -33.09 -17.49
CA ARG A 431 -16.10 -34.10 -18.28
C ARG A 431 -16.78 -34.45 -19.59
N LYS A 432 -18.10 -34.46 -19.62
CA LYS A 432 -18.92 -34.66 -20.80
C LYS A 432 -19.35 -33.31 -21.37
N PRO A 433 -19.77 -33.26 -22.66
CA PRO A 433 -20.30 -32.01 -23.24
C PRO A 433 -21.34 -31.37 -22.32
N LEU A 434 -21.29 -30.05 -22.14
CA LEU A 434 -22.10 -29.30 -21.19
C LEU A 434 -23.60 -29.58 -21.31
N LEU A 435 -24.12 -29.60 -22.53
CA LEU A 435 -25.54 -29.80 -22.82
C LEU A 435 -25.95 -31.28 -22.87
N SER A 436 -25.10 -32.23 -22.46
CA SER A 436 -25.46 -33.63 -22.31
C SER A 436 -26.41 -33.85 -21.12
N ARG A 437 -27.24 -34.88 -21.19
CA ARG A 437 -28.18 -35.25 -20.12
C ARG A 437 -27.46 -35.48 -18.78
N ALA A 438 -26.26 -36.10 -18.82
CA ALA A 438 -25.47 -36.37 -17.62
C ALA A 438 -24.97 -35.05 -17.00
N SER A 439 -24.38 -34.15 -17.82
CA SER A 439 -23.86 -32.86 -17.31
C SER A 439 -24.99 -31.98 -16.78
N LEU A 440 -26.11 -31.87 -17.48
CA LEU A 440 -27.27 -31.10 -17.01
C LEU A 440 -27.84 -31.65 -15.70
N LYS A 441 -27.86 -33.00 -15.50
CA LYS A 441 -28.26 -33.61 -14.23
C LYS A 441 -27.36 -33.18 -13.09
N SER A 442 -26.04 -33.29 -13.28
CA SER A 442 -25.05 -32.86 -12.27
C SER A 442 -25.12 -31.35 -11.98
N LEU A 443 -25.35 -30.50 -13.01
CA LEU A 443 -25.51 -29.05 -12.83
C LEU A 443 -26.78 -28.69 -12.06
N VAL A 444 -27.92 -29.38 -12.31
CA VAL A 444 -29.15 -29.16 -11.54
C VAL A 444 -28.97 -29.55 -10.05
N GLN A 445 -28.30 -30.68 -9.80
CA GLN A 445 -27.98 -31.11 -8.45
C GLN A 445 -27.10 -30.08 -7.73
N LEU A 446 -26.01 -29.61 -8.39
CA LEU A 446 -25.15 -28.57 -7.88
C LEU A 446 -25.93 -27.28 -7.57
N ASN A 447 -26.79 -26.84 -8.49
CA ASN A 447 -27.61 -25.64 -8.29
C ASN A 447 -28.54 -25.79 -7.07
N GLN A 448 -29.14 -26.98 -6.85
CA GLN A 448 -29.98 -27.25 -5.69
C GLN A 448 -29.18 -27.23 -4.39
N SER A 449 -27.98 -27.84 -4.36
CA SER A 449 -27.09 -27.82 -3.20
C SER A 449 -26.68 -26.40 -2.84
N LEU A 450 -26.27 -25.58 -3.82
CA LEU A 450 -25.90 -24.19 -3.60
C LEU A 450 -27.07 -23.34 -3.13
N LYS A 451 -28.28 -23.53 -3.66
CA LYS A 451 -29.49 -22.82 -3.21
C LYS A 451 -29.92 -23.14 -1.78
N ARG A 452 -29.66 -24.38 -1.32
CA ARG A 452 -29.98 -24.81 0.04
C ARG A 452 -28.98 -24.29 1.07
N HIS A 453 -27.84 -23.78 0.63
CA HIS A 453 -26.82 -23.27 1.55
C HIS A 453 -27.30 -22.00 2.28
N PRO A 454 -27.22 -21.93 3.63
CA PRO A 454 -27.83 -20.85 4.43
C PRO A 454 -27.26 -19.47 4.11
N PHE A 455 -26.00 -19.40 3.66
CA PHE A 455 -25.31 -18.14 3.38
C PHE A 455 -25.48 -17.66 1.93
N VAL A 456 -26.16 -18.43 1.08
CA VAL A 456 -26.44 -18.05 -0.32
C VAL A 456 -27.77 -17.32 -0.41
N LEU A 457 -27.76 -16.11 -0.99
CA LEU A 457 -28.95 -15.33 -1.26
C LEU A 457 -29.57 -15.72 -2.60
N LYS A 458 -28.74 -15.83 -3.65
CA LYS A 458 -29.17 -16.09 -5.02
C LYS A 458 -28.09 -16.81 -5.82
N VAL A 459 -28.54 -17.70 -6.71
CA VAL A 459 -27.67 -18.39 -7.68
C VAL A 459 -28.23 -18.15 -9.08
N ASN A 460 -27.39 -17.60 -9.96
CA ASN A 460 -27.71 -17.36 -11.37
C ASN A 460 -26.84 -18.28 -12.24
N ASN A 461 -27.46 -19.09 -13.11
CA ASN A 461 -26.77 -19.98 -14.03
C ASN A 461 -27.75 -20.49 -15.12
N ILE A 462 -27.24 -21.31 -16.04
CA ILE A 462 -28.04 -21.84 -17.17
C ILE A 462 -29.15 -22.81 -16.73
N VAL A 463 -29.07 -23.45 -15.56
CA VAL A 463 -30.10 -24.34 -15.01
C VAL A 463 -30.91 -23.70 -13.88
N ALA A 464 -30.85 -22.37 -13.75
CA ALA A 464 -31.62 -21.60 -12.78
C ALA A 464 -32.71 -20.71 -13.42
N LEU A 465 -32.96 -20.84 -14.71
CA LEU A 465 -33.91 -20.03 -15.47
C LEU A 465 -35.35 -20.19 -14.97
N ASN A 466 -35.74 -21.43 -14.67
CA ASN A 466 -37.03 -21.76 -14.10
C ASN A 466 -36.88 -22.87 -13.05
N GLN A 467 -37.42 -22.63 -11.85
CA GLN A 467 -37.30 -23.57 -10.73
C GLN A 467 -38.11 -24.84 -10.91
N ALA A 468 -39.12 -24.82 -11.77
CA ALA A 468 -39.99 -25.97 -12.05
C ALA A 468 -39.37 -26.98 -13.02
N LEU A 469 -38.30 -26.58 -13.74
CA LEU A 469 -37.70 -27.44 -14.77
C LEU A 469 -36.68 -28.41 -14.14
N ASN A 470 -36.78 -29.67 -14.56
CA ASN A 470 -35.82 -30.73 -14.22
C ASN A 470 -34.72 -30.87 -15.28
N ALA A 471 -33.75 -31.75 -15.06
CA ALA A 471 -32.63 -31.96 -15.99
C ALA A 471 -33.05 -32.43 -17.40
N LYS A 472 -34.16 -33.16 -17.50
CA LYS A 472 -34.69 -33.60 -18.80
C LYS A 472 -35.30 -32.43 -19.57
N ASP A 473 -36.02 -31.57 -18.85
CA ASP A 473 -36.65 -30.38 -19.46
C ASP A 473 -35.60 -29.40 -19.96
N TYR A 474 -34.54 -29.16 -19.19
CA TYR A 474 -33.38 -28.34 -19.62
C TYR A 474 -32.68 -28.95 -20.84
N TYR A 475 -32.57 -30.29 -20.94
CA TYR A 475 -32.00 -30.94 -22.10
C TYR A 475 -32.84 -30.67 -23.37
N HIS A 476 -34.18 -30.77 -23.27
CA HIS A 476 -35.07 -30.44 -24.38
C HIS A 476 -35.02 -28.96 -24.75
N LEU A 477 -35.00 -28.07 -23.78
CA LEU A 477 -34.90 -26.63 -23.95
C LEU A 477 -33.61 -26.24 -24.72
N TYR A 478 -32.49 -26.85 -24.38
CA TYR A 478 -31.20 -26.55 -25.00
C TYR A 478 -30.92 -27.30 -26.28
N LYS A 479 -31.75 -28.25 -26.68
CA LYS A 479 -31.64 -28.92 -27.97
C LYS A 479 -32.09 -28.02 -29.13
N GLN A 480 -33.05 -27.12 -28.86
CA GLN A 480 -33.53 -26.10 -29.81
C GLN A 480 -33.61 -24.74 -29.11
N PRO A 481 -32.46 -24.11 -28.82
CA PRO A 481 -32.46 -22.87 -28.08
C PRO A 481 -32.96 -21.71 -28.94
N ASP A 482 -33.81 -20.87 -28.36
CA ASP A 482 -34.20 -19.62 -28.98
C ASP A 482 -33.03 -18.62 -29.05
N LYS A 483 -33.23 -17.44 -29.67
CA LYS A 483 -32.19 -16.40 -29.78
C LYS A 483 -31.66 -15.93 -28.43
N HIS A 484 -32.51 -15.87 -27.40
CA HIS A 484 -32.14 -15.43 -26.08
C HIS A 484 -31.29 -16.47 -25.36
N LEU A 485 -31.69 -17.73 -25.41
CA LEU A 485 -30.95 -18.85 -24.83
C LEU A 485 -29.58 -19.04 -25.49
N ASN A 486 -29.53 -18.95 -26.83
CA ASN A 486 -28.27 -18.98 -27.58
C ASN A 486 -27.32 -17.84 -27.15
N LYS A 487 -27.84 -16.63 -26.95
CA LYS A 487 -27.07 -15.49 -26.49
C LYS A 487 -26.55 -15.73 -25.06
N LEU A 488 -27.38 -16.29 -24.18
CA LEU A 488 -26.99 -16.63 -22.80
C LEU A 488 -25.87 -17.67 -22.80
N LEU A 489 -26.03 -18.78 -23.55
CA LEU A 489 -25.03 -19.84 -23.64
C LEU A 489 -23.67 -19.32 -24.13
N LYS A 490 -23.67 -18.53 -25.21
CA LYS A 490 -22.44 -17.91 -25.74
C LYS A 490 -21.73 -16.98 -24.74
N GLN A 491 -22.46 -16.43 -23.79
CA GLN A 491 -21.94 -15.47 -22.83
C GLN A 491 -21.45 -16.08 -21.52
N THR A 492 -22.00 -17.24 -21.15
CA THR A 492 -21.75 -17.85 -19.83
C THR A 492 -21.18 -19.25 -19.93
N SER A 493 -21.05 -19.80 -21.13
CA SER A 493 -20.74 -21.21 -21.28
C SER A 493 -19.84 -21.48 -22.49
N GLY A 494 -19.06 -22.56 -22.41
CA GLY A 494 -18.35 -23.16 -23.50
C GLY A 494 -18.79 -24.63 -23.69
N ARG A 495 -18.05 -25.40 -24.48
CA ARG A 495 -18.38 -26.79 -24.77
C ARG A 495 -18.35 -27.71 -23.54
N TYR A 496 -17.44 -27.40 -22.56
CA TYR A 496 -17.19 -28.23 -21.39
C TYR A 496 -17.18 -27.44 -20.09
N PHE A 497 -17.68 -26.21 -20.08
CA PHE A 497 -17.77 -25.39 -18.86
C PHE A 497 -18.96 -24.44 -18.93
N THR A 498 -19.39 -23.99 -17.73
CA THR A 498 -20.36 -22.92 -17.58
C THR A 498 -20.04 -22.10 -16.32
N VAL A 499 -20.58 -20.88 -16.26
CA VAL A 499 -20.40 -19.97 -15.13
C VAL A 499 -21.65 -19.94 -14.27
N PHE A 500 -21.46 -20.13 -12.96
CA PHE A 500 -22.47 -19.88 -11.94
C PHE A 500 -22.09 -18.62 -11.19
N THR A 501 -23.03 -17.72 -11.02
CA THR A 501 -22.85 -16.49 -10.25
C THR A 501 -23.66 -16.58 -8.96
N LEU A 502 -22.98 -16.53 -7.81
CA LEU A 502 -23.59 -16.57 -6.50
C LEU A 502 -23.53 -15.21 -5.81
N ILE A 503 -24.60 -14.85 -5.17
CA ILE A 503 -24.66 -13.67 -4.29
C ILE A 503 -24.75 -14.18 -2.86
N SER A 504 -23.79 -13.79 -2.02
CA SER A 504 -23.81 -14.08 -0.57
C SER A 504 -24.89 -13.25 0.14
N ARG A 505 -25.43 -13.74 1.23
CA ARG A 505 -26.31 -12.96 2.13
C ARG A 505 -25.53 -11.96 2.97
N PHE A 506 -24.24 -12.22 3.16
CA PHE A 506 -23.36 -11.45 4.05
C PHE A 506 -22.35 -10.64 3.24
N PRO A 507 -21.83 -9.53 3.78
CA PRO A 507 -20.84 -8.71 3.13
C PRO A 507 -19.57 -9.49 2.77
N MET A 508 -18.85 -9.01 1.76
CA MET A 508 -17.51 -9.46 1.45
C MET A 508 -16.58 -9.34 2.67
N GLY A 509 -15.74 -10.34 2.88
CA GLY A 509 -14.80 -10.37 4.03
C GLY A 509 -15.41 -10.81 5.36
N SER A 510 -16.74 -10.95 5.46
CA SER A 510 -17.38 -11.49 6.67
C SER A 510 -17.02 -12.96 6.91
N ALA A 511 -17.03 -13.38 8.18
CA ALA A 511 -16.78 -14.78 8.54
C ALA A 511 -17.71 -15.77 7.81
N GLN A 512 -18.98 -15.38 7.62
CA GLN A 512 -19.99 -16.18 6.91
C GLN A 512 -19.68 -16.30 5.41
N THR A 513 -19.25 -15.21 4.75
CA THR A 513 -18.88 -15.27 3.32
C THR A 513 -17.58 -16.06 3.15
N ASN A 514 -16.63 -15.95 4.08
CA ASN A 514 -15.41 -16.75 4.05
C ASN A 514 -15.70 -18.25 4.28
N ALA A 515 -16.58 -18.58 5.22
CA ALA A 515 -17.06 -19.96 5.42
C ALA A 515 -17.76 -20.50 4.16
N LEU A 516 -18.62 -19.69 3.51
CA LEU A 516 -19.25 -20.07 2.23
C LEU A 516 -18.22 -20.43 1.16
N ILE A 517 -17.13 -19.68 1.04
CA ILE A 517 -16.06 -19.95 0.08
C ILE A 517 -15.38 -21.29 0.39
N GLU A 518 -15.09 -21.56 1.67
CA GLU A 518 -14.52 -22.84 2.12
C GLU A 518 -15.46 -24.01 1.87
N ASP A 519 -16.73 -23.89 2.28
CA ASP A 519 -17.73 -24.92 2.13
C ASP A 519 -17.92 -25.31 0.66
N ILE A 520 -17.92 -24.32 -0.27
CA ILE A 520 -18.02 -24.60 -1.70
C ILE A 520 -16.73 -25.28 -2.21
N ARG A 521 -15.55 -24.90 -1.74
CA ARG A 521 -14.28 -25.53 -2.14
C ARG A 521 -14.17 -26.99 -1.71
N HIS A 522 -14.75 -27.33 -0.57
CA HIS A 522 -14.74 -28.67 0.01
C HIS A 522 -16.01 -29.46 -0.29
N MET A 523 -16.93 -28.90 -1.09
CA MET A 523 -18.19 -29.56 -1.45
C MET A 523 -17.96 -30.87 -2.19
N GLN A 524 -18.62 -31.94 -1.74
CA GLN A 524 -18.63 -33.22 -2.48
C GLN A 524 -19.39 -33.06 -3.78
N LEU A 525 -18.71 -33.26 -4.88
CA LEU A 525 -19.22 -33.10 -6.24
C LEU A 525 -19.42 -34.45 -6.92
N ASP A 526 -20.37 -34.50 -7.86
CA ASP A 526 -20.48 -35.59 -8.82
C ASP A 526 -19.15 -35.69 -9.61
N SER A 527 -18.71 -36.93 -9.88
CA SER A 527 -17.46 -37.19 -10.63
C SER A 527 -17.38 -36.53 -12.01
N ASN A 528 -18.52 -36.12 -12.56
CA ASN A 528 -18.62 -35.41 -13.85
C ASN A 528 -18.33 -33.90 -13.75
N VAL A 529 -18.26 -33.33 -12.56
CA VAL A 529 -18.16 -31.89 -12.37
C VAL A 529 -16.94 -31.52 -11.50
N ARG A 530 -16.22 -30.48 -11.90
CA ARG A 530 -15.17 -29.81 -11.12
C ARG A 530 -15.49 -28.32 -11.03
N ILE A 531 -15.30 -27.73 -9.87
CA ILE A 531 -15.54 -26.31 -9.61
C ILE A 531 -14.24 -25.56 -9.34
N GLU A 532 -14.14 -24.39 -9.91
CA GLU A 532 -13.12 -23.38 -9.54
C GLU A 532 -13.84 -22.08 -9.20
N LEU A 533 -13.44 -21.44 -8.08
CA LEU A 533 -14.04 -20.20 -7.64
C LEU A 533 -13.16 -19.01 -8.01
N THR A 534 -13.82 -17.90 -8.39
CA THR A 534 -13.20 -16.59 -8.60
C THR A 534 -14.19 -15.45 -8.26
N GLY A 535 -13.80 -14.24 -8.51
CA GLY A 535 -14.54 -13.03 -8.13
C GLY A 535 -13.91 -12.31 -6.95
N THR A 536 -14.22 -11.03 -6.78
CA THR A 536 -13.59 -10.17 -5.77
C THR A 536 -13.59 -10.76 -4.36
N PRO A 537 -14.69 -11.34 -3.83
CA PRO A 537 -14.68 -11.94 -2.49
C PRO A 537 -13.70 -13.11 -2.36
N VAL A 538 -13.60 -13.93 -3.41
CA VAL A 538 -12.71 -15.10 -3.42
C VAL A 538 -11.25 -14.68 -3.53
N ASN A 539 -10.96 -13.69 -4.39
CA ASN A 539 -9.62 -13.13 -4.53
C ASN A 539 -9.14 -12.52 -3.21
N ASN A 540 -10.01 -11.75 -2.53
CA ASN A 540 -9.69 -11.16 -1.24
C ASN A 540 -9.46 -12.23 -0.16
N TYR A 541 -10.27 -13.29 -0.17
CA TYR A 541 -10.09 -14.43 0.73
C TYR A 541 -8.74 -15.12 0.47
N ASP A 542 -8.38 -15.39 -0.80
CA ASP A 542 -7.11 -16.03 -1.16
C ASP A 542 -5.90 -15.16 -0.80
N VAL A 543 -5.99 -13.85 -1.00
CA VAL A 543 -4.94 -12.90 -0.57
C VAL A 543 -4.77 -12.94 0.95
N MET A 544 -5.87 -12.91 1.71
CA MET A 544 -5.84 -12.96 3.17
C MET A 544 -5.21 -14.28 3.66
N GLN A 545 -5.57 -15.42 3.09
CA GLN A 545 -4.97 -16.71 3.43
C GLN A 545 -3.50 -16.77 3.07
N THR A 546 -3.13 -16.21 1.90
CA THR A 546 -1.74 -16.10 1.49
C THR A 546 -0.93 -15.29 2.49
N ILE A 547 -1.43 -14.12 2.90
CA ILE A 547 -0.77 -13.28 3.89
C ILE A 547 -0.59 -14.02 5.21
N LYS A 548 -1.64 -14.66 5.73
CA LYS A 548 -1.57 -15.43 6.98
C LYS A 548 -0.52 -16.55 6.91
N ALA A 549 -0.41 -17.22 5.77
CA ALA A 549 0.55 -18.31 5.56
C ALA A 549 2.00 -17.82 5.49
N TYR A 550 2.25 -16.67 4.84
CA TYR A 550 3.61 -16.18 4.59
C TYR A 550 4.12 -15.21 5.66
N PHE A 551 3.23 -14.57 6.44
CA PHE A 551 3.61 -13.61 7.48
C PHE A 551 4.62 -14.15 8.52
N PRO A 552 4.49 -15.38 9.04
CA PRO A 552 5.49 -15.92 9.97
C PRO A 552 6.90 -16.00 9.36
N TYR A 553 7.01 -16.32 8.08
CA TYR A 553 8.32 -16.37 7.39
C TYR A 553 8.92 -14.97 7.24
N ALA A 554 8.08 -13.97 6.91
CA ALA A 554 8.53 -12.58 6.84
C ALA A 554 8.99 -12.06 8.21
N LEU A 555 8.26 -12.40 9.28
CA LEU A 555 8.64 -12.07 10.66
C LEU A 555 10.00 -12.65 11.03
N VAL A 556 10.20 -13.95 10.78
CA VAL A 556 11.48 -14.63 11.06
C VAL A 556 12.60 -14.00 10.23
N TRP A 557 12.36 -13.70 8.96
CA TRP A 557 13.32 -13.03 8.08
C TRP A 557 13.80 -11.71 8.65
N VAL A 558 12.86 -10.81 8.97
CA VAL A 558 13.19 -9.49 9.53
C VAL A 558 13.96 -9.61 10.84
N MET A 559 13.50 -10.44 11.76
CA MET A 559 14.17 -10.64 13.06
C MET A 559 15.57 -11.23 12.92
N LEU A 560 15.73 -12.25 12.07
CA LEU A 560 17.02 -12.92 11.87
C LEU A 560 18.06 -11.96 11.26
N PHE A 561 17.71 -11.31 10.15
CA PHE A 561 18.64 -10.39 9.49
C PHE A 561 18.98 -9.18 10.36
N SER A 562 18.00 -8.60 11.05
CA SER A 562 18.22 -7.52 12.00
C SER A 562 19.15 -7.96 13.15
N TYR A 563 18.94 -9.17 13.66
CA TYR A 563 19.82 -9.75 14.68
C TYR A 563 21.26 -9.88 14.19
N VAL A 564 21.46 -10.44 13.00
CA VAL A 564 22.79 -10.63 12.42
C VAL A 564 23.50 -9.28 12.18
N ILE A 565 22.79 -8.31 11.61
CA ILE A 565 23.35 -6.97 11.35
C ILE A 565 23.79 -6.29 12.65
N LEU A 566 22.94 -6.32 13.68
CA LEU A 566 23.27 -5.77 14.98
C LEU A 566 24.39 -6.54 15.69
N LEU A 567 24.42 -7.85 15.54
CA LEU A 567 25.49 -8.71 16.08
C LEU A 567 26.86 -8.28 15.54
N ILE A 568 26.94 -8.10 14.21
CA ILE A 568 28.17 -7.64 13.54
C ILE A 568 28.56 -6.24 14.03
N LEU A 569 27.59 -5.32 14.11
CA LEU A 569 27.85 -3.94 14.51
C LEU A 569 28.27 -3.82 15.96
N LEU A 570 27.50 -4.43 16.88
CA LEU A 570 27.67 -4.27 18.33
C LEU A 570 28.66 -5.26 18.94
N ARG A 571 28.94 -6.38 18.22
CA ARG A 571 29.80 -7.48 18.71
C ARG A 571 29.35 -7.99 20.09
N SER A 572 28.05 -8.12 20.27
CA SER A 572 27.39 -8.61 21.47
C SER A 572 26.25 -9.52 21.09
N LEU A 573 26.07 -10.64 21.76
CA LEU A 573 24.95 -11.56 21.53
C LEU A 573 23.65 -11.07 22.19
N PHE A 574 23.75 -10.39 23.32
CA PHE A 574 22.61 -9.99 24.13
C PHE A 574 21.94 -8.69 23.64
N LEU A 575 22.75 -7.71 23.23
CA LEU A 575 22.23 -6.39 22.83
C LEU A 575 21.27 -6.49 21.61
N PRO A 576 21.54 -7.25 20.54
CA PRO A 576 20.62 -7.41 19.43
C PRO A 576 19.27 -8.01 19.84
N PHE A 577 19.30 -9.03 20.71
CA PHE A 577 18.08 -9.67 21.22
C PHE A 577 17.19 -8.66 21.98
N LYS A 578 17.81 -7.88 22.89
CA LYS A 578 17.12 -6.81 23.60
C LYS A 578 16.52 -5.79 22.64
N ALA A 579 17.27 -5.34 21.64
CA ALA A 579 16.87 -4.38 20.64
C ALA A 579 15.63 -4.85 19.88
N ILE A 580 15.64 -6.06 19.37
CA ILE A 580 14.51 -6.65 18.64
C ILE A 580 13.27 -6.75 19.53
N LEU A 581 13.44 -7.15 20.80
CA LEU A 581 12.31 -7.25 21.74
C LEU A 581 11.67 -5.88 22.01
N MET A 582 12.49 -4.84 22.20
CA MET A 582 11.99 -3.48 22.42
C MET A 582 11.31 -2.92 21.18
N ASN A 583 11.84 -3.19 19.98
CA ASN A 583 11.22 -2.81 18.73
C ASN A 583 9.88 -3.51 18.51
N ALA A 584 9.80 -4.82 18.82
CA ALA A 584 8.55 -5.56 18.74
C ALA A 584 7.47 -4.98 19.68
N LEU A 585 7.86 -4.61 20.91
CA LEU A 585 6.96 -4.00 21.87
C LEU A 585 6.45 -2.62 21.41
N SER A 586 7.35 -1.80 20.87
CA SER A 586 7.03 -0.48 20.31
C SER A 586 6.08 -0.60 19.10
N LEU A 587 6.32 -1.60 18.25
CA LEU A 587 5.47 -1.89 17.09
C LEU A 587 4.07 -2.34 17.53
N CYS A 588 3.97 -3.22 18.53
CA CYS A 588 2.68 -3.63 19.10
C CYS A 588 1.90 -2.43 19.64
N ALA A 589 2.58 -1.50 20.32
CA ALA A 589 1.96 -0.26 20.80
C ALA A 589 1.46 0.62 19.65
N SER A 590 2.26 0.76 18.58
CA SER A 590 1.87 1.51 17.37
C SER A 590 0.63 0.90 16.69
N TYR A 591 0.58 -0.42 16.57
CA TYR A 591 -0.59 -1.11 16.05
C TYR A 591 -1.82 -0.99 16.95
N GLY A 592 -1.63 -1.02 18.27
CA GLY A 592 -2.72 -0.77 19.21
C GLY A 592 -3.34 0.61 19.02
N VAL A 593 -2.53 1.63 18.78
CA VAL A 593 -3.00 2.99 18.47
C VAL A 593 -3.75 3.02 17.14
N LEU A 594 -3.25 2.33 16.09
CA LEU A 594 -3.95 2.22 14.81
C LEU A 594 -5.32 1.56 14.96
N VAL A 595 -5.43 0.50 15.76
CA VAL A 595 -6.71 -0.16 16.05
C VAL A 595 -7.65 0.81 16.76
N LEU A 596 -7.21 1.49 17.82
CA LEU A 596 -8.03 2.44 18.56
C LEU A 596 -8.57 3.57 17.67
N ILE A 597 -7.70 4.15 16.84
CA ILE A 597 -8.08 5.31 16.03
C ILE A 597 -8.90 4.86 14.82
N PHE A 598 -8.35 4.00 13.96
CA PHE A 598 -8.92 3.73 12.63
C PHE A 598 -9.94 2.60 12.62
N GLN A 599 -9.78 1.54 13.44
CA GLN A 599 -10.73 0.44 13.48
C GLN A 599 -11.91 0.74 14.42
N GLU A 600 -11.63 1.15 15.68
CA GLU A 600 -12.65 1.44 16.68
C GLU A 600 -13.24 2.85 16.53
N GLY A 601 -12.58 3.73 15.76
CA GLY A 601 -13.08 5.05 15.43
C GLY A 601 -12.90 6.10 16.52
N HIS A 602 -12.01 5.90 17.49
CA HIS A 602 -11.68 6.95 18.44
C HIS A 602 -11.06 8.14 17.69
N LEU A 603 -11.48 9.36 18.01
CA LEU A 603 -11.04 10.59 17.33
C LEU A 603 -11.54 10.76 15.88
N HIS A 604 -12.44 9.92 15.35
CA HIS A 604 -12.93 10.00 13.98
C HIS A 604 -13.55 11.37 13.63
N GLN A 605 -14.24 12.01 14.59
CA GLN A 605 -14.81 13.36 14.41
C GLN A 605 -13.73 14.43 14.22
N TRP A 606 -12.60 14.28 14.91
CA TRP A 606 -11.48 15.22 14.88
C TRP A 606 -10.65 15.07 13.61
N LEU A 607 -10.47 13.81 13.17
CA LEU A 607 -9.70 13.45 11.99
C LEU A 607 -10.55 13.40 10.71
N HIS A 608 -11.87 13.64 10.82
CA HIS A 608 -12.82 13.71 9.69
C HIS A 608 -12.85 12.47 8.80
N PHE A 609 -12.79 11.27 9.38
CA PHE A 609 -12.91 10.01 8.63
C PHE A 609 -14.06 9.13 9.14
N GLU A 610 -14.46 8.13 8.35
CA GLU A 610 -15.46 7.13 8.73
C GLU A 610 -14.77 5.79 9.05
N PRO A 611 -14.84 5.29 10.32
CA PRO A 611 -14.21 4.04 10.69
C PRO A 611 -14.89 2.87 9.97
N GLN A 612 -14.09 2.01 9.34
CA GLN A 612 -14.58 0.83 8.60
C GLN A 612 -14.71 -0.42 9.49
N GLY A 613 -14.30 -0.35 10.75
CA GLY A 613 -14.32 -1.49 11.69
C GLY A 613 -13.24 -2.55 11.38
N MET A 614 -12.34 -2.28 10.45
CA MET A 614 -11.23 -3.14 10.05
C MET A 614 -9.99 -2.33 9.66
N LEU A 615 -8.83 -2.99 9.63
CA LEU A 615 -7.59 -2.43 9.11
C LEU A 615 -7.14 -3.21 7.87
N ASP A 616 -6.63 -2.49 6.86
CA ASP A 616 -6.11 -3.13 5.65
C ASP A 616 -4.87 -3.97 5.97
N MET A 617 -4.95 -5.27 5.68
CA MET A 617 -3.90 -6.22 6.01
C MET A 617 -2.59 -5.95 5.26
N SER A 618 -2.67 -5.45 4.03
CA SER A 618 -1.48 -5.13 3.24
C SER A 618 -0.75 -3.94 3.82
N LEU A 619 -1.50 -2.93 4.27
CA LEU A 619 -0.96 -1.76 4.94
C LEU A 619 -0.26 -2.15 6.25
N LEU A 620 -0.86 -3.04 7.05
CA LEU A 620 -0.23 -3.55 8.27
C LEU A 620 1.13 -4.20 7.99
N ILE A 621 1.27 -4.98 6.91
CA ILE A 621 2.54 -5.61 6.55
C ILE A 621 3.57 -4.57 6.10
N ILE A 622 3.17 -3.61 5.27
CA ILE A 622 4.05 -2.54 4.80
C ILE A 622 4.55 -1.71 5.99
N ILE A 623 3.64 -1.32 6.89
CA ILE A 623 3.97 -0.60 8.12
C ILE A 623 4.90 -1.43 9.00
N PHE A 624 4.67 -2.76 9.14
CA PHE A 624 5.57 -3.65 9.87
C PHE A 624 7.00 -3.56 9.34
N CYS A 625 7.20 -3.77 8.05
CA CYS A 625 8.53 -3.76 7.45
C CYS A 625 9.19 -2.37 7.54
N ALA A 626 8.43 -1.31 7.30
CA ALA A 626 8.94 0.06 7.32
C ALA A 626 9.29 0.52 8.75
N LEU A 627 8.36 0.40 9.71
CA LEU A 627 8.59 0.84 11.09
C LEU A 627 9.67 0.02 11.79
N PHE A 628 9.72 -1.30 11.55
CA PHE A 628 10.78 -2.12 12.12
C PHE A 628 12.15 -1.67 11.62
N GLY A 629 12.27 -1.38 10.32
CA GLY A 629 13.49 -0.82 9.73
C GLY A 629 13.86 0.52 10.33
N PHE A 630 12.95 1.49 10.35
CA PHE A 630 13.21 2.84 10.89
C PHE A 630 13.51 2.86 12.38
N SER A 631 12.85 2.02 13.17
CA SER A 631 13.13 1.94 14.61
C SER A 631 14.56 1.47 14.88
N MET A 632 15.05 0.53 14.06
CA MET A 632 16.43 0.02 14.14
C MET A 632 17.48 1.09 13.86
N ASP A 633 17.21 2.04 12.96
CA ASP A 633 18.14 3.11 12.59
C ASP A 633 18.54 3.93 13.80
N TYR A 634 17.58 4.41 14.58
CA TYR A 634 17.82 5.23 15.76
C TYR A 634 18.48 4.43 16.89
N GLU A 635 18.11 3.17 17.05
CA GLU A 635 18.70 2.30 18.05
C GLU A 635 20.17 2.00 17.74
N VAL A 636 20.48 1.67 16.48
CA VAL A 636 21.85 1.48 15.99
C VAL A 636 22.70 2.71 16.29
N PHE A 637 22.17 3.90 16.02
CA PHE A 637 22.88 5.14 16.22
C PHE A 637 23.15 5.39 17.71
N LEU A 638 22.15 5.26 18.57
CA LEU A 638 22.28 5.43 20.02
C LEU A 638 23.29 4.43 20.63
N LEU A 639 23.12 3.15 20.33
CA LEU A 639 23.99 2.10 20.86
C LEU A 639 25.44 2.23 20.37
N SER A 640 25.63 2.67 19.12
CA SER A 640 26.95 2.95 18.56
C SER A 640 27.67 4.05 19.33
N ARG A 641 26.96 5.12 19.71
CA ARG A 641 27.48 6.24 20.52
C ARG A 641 27.80 5.81 21.96
N ILE A 642 26.88 5.10 22.61
CA ILE A 642 27.13 4.57 23.95
C ILE A 642 28.39 3.70 23.96
N ARG A 643 28.56 2.85 22.94
CA ARG A 643 29.75 1.99 22.80
C ARG A 643 31.02 2.80 22.57
N GLU A 644 30.98 3.87 21.78
CA GLU A 644 32.10 4.77 21.53
C GLU A 644 32.62 5.36 22.86
N TYR A 645 31.71 5.91 23.69
CA TYR A 645 32.06 6.44 25.01
C TYR A 645 32.51 5.37 26.00
N TYR A 646 31.92 4.17 25.97
CA TYR A 646 32.33 3.06 26.79
C TYR A 646 33.79 2.62 26.53
N LEU A 647 34.19 2.60 25.25
CA LEU A 647 35.58 2.26 24.89
C LEU A 647 36.58 3.30 25.38
N GLN A 648 36.17 4.56 25.53
CA GLN A 648 37.01 5.65 26.05
C GLN A 648 37.04 5.71 27.59
N THR A 649 35.89 5.58 28.24
CA THR A 649 35.75 5.81 29.69
C THR A 649 35.84 4.54 30.51
N LYS A 650 35.49 3.37 29.94
CA LYS A 650 35.31 2.09 30.62
C LYS A 650 34.28 2.12 31.76
N ASP A 651 33.52 3.21 31.89
CA ASP A 651 32.42 3.36 32.85
C ASP A 651 31.07 3.23 32.10
N ASN A 652 30.27 2.24 32.52
CA ASN A 652 28.98 1.95 31.89
C ASN A 652 27.97 3.11 32.13
N THR A 653 27.91 3.61 33.34
CA THR A 653 26.96 4.65 33.75
C THR A 653 27.21 5.97 33.01
N LEU A 654 28.46 6.41 33.00
CA LEU A 654 28.87 7.62 32.29
C LEU A 654 28.68 7.47 30.79
N SER A 655 28.96 6.30 30.22
CA SER A 655 28.80 6.04 28.78
C SER A 655 27.35 6.14 28.34
N VAL A 656 26.41 5.63 29.12
CA VAL A 656 24.98 5.74 28.86
C VAL A 656 24.51 7.20 28.93
N ILE A 657 24.92 7.94 29.99
CA ILE A 657 24.55 9.34 30.17
C ILE A 657 25.06 10.20 28.99
N TYR A 658 26.35 10.09 28.66
CA TYR A 658 26.95 10.84 27.55
C TYR A 658 26.39 10.42 26.18
N GLY A 659 26.17 9.11 25.98
CA GLY A 659 25.58 8.59 24.75
C GLY A 659 24.19 9.16 24.51
N ILE A 660 23.33 9.21 25.52
CA ILE A 660 21.99 9.81 25.44
C ILE A 660 22.07 11.32 25.22
N GLU A 661 22.90 12.03 26.04
CA GLU A 661 23.04 13.48 25.97
C GLU A 661 23.42 13.96 24.55
N HIS A 662 24.37 13.30 23.90
CA HIS A 662 24.85 13.71 22.57
C HIS A 662 24.00 13.20 21.41
N SER A 663 23.32 12.07 21.58
CA SER A 663 22.45 11.49 20.52
C SER A 663 21.04 12.07 20.54
N SER A 664 20.52 12.45 21.71
CA SER A 664 19.13 12.86 21.89
C SER A 664 18.70 14.03 21.00
N LYS A 665 19.56 15.04 20.84
CA LYS A 665 19.26 16.19 19.99
C LYS A 665 19.07 15.77 18.53
N ILE A 666 19.91 14.87 18.06
CA ILE A 666 19.88 14.42 16.66
C ILE A 666 18.66 13.51 16.45
N ILE A 667 18.43 12.55 17.36
CA ILE A 667 17.29 11.63 17.30
C ILE A 667 15.95 12.37 17.36
N THR A 668 15.81 13.33 18.29
CA THR A 668 14.56 14.13 18.36
C THR A 668 14.34 15.02 17.17
N SER A 669 15.41 15.55 16.58
CA SER A 669 15.33 16.34 15.35
C SER A 669 14.93 15.48 14.15
N ALA A 670 15.49 14.28 14.02
CA ALA A 670 15.12 13.31 12.99
C ALA A 670 13.66 12.87 13.16
N ALA A 671 13.25 12.50 14.36
CA ALA A 671 11.85 12.16 14.65
C ALA A 671 10.89 13.31 14.28
N MET A 672 11.27 14.56 14.54
CA MET A 672 10.46 15.73 14.16
C MET A 672 10.29 15.84 12.64
N ILE A 673 11.35 15.60 11.85
CA ILE A 673 11.27 15.60 10.38
C ILE A 673 10.32 14.51 9.89
N VAL A 674 10.45 13.29 10.41
CA VAL A 674 9.56 12.18 10.04
C VAL A 674 8.11 12.48 10.43
N ILE A 675 7.86 13.02 11.63
CA ILE A 675 6.53 13.42 12.08
C ILE A 675 5.94 14.49 11.14
N VAL A 676 6.71 15.44 10.68
CA VAL A 676 6.25 16.48 9.75
C VAL A 676 5.92 15.89 8.38
N LEU A 677 6.83 15.07 7.83
CA LEU A 677 6.62 14.43 6.52
C LEU A 677 5.43 13.48 6.54
N CYS A 678 5.35 12.58 7.52
CA CYS A 678 4.21 11.66 7.63
C CYS A 678 2.93 12.40 8.05
N GLY A 679 3.05 13.40 8.93
CA GLY A 679 1.93 14.19 9.41
C GLY A 679 1.28 15.07 8.32
N SER A 680 2.00 15.43 7.26
CA SER A 680 1.41 16.16 6.13
C SER A 680 0.34 15.34 5.41
N PHE A 681 0.43 14.01 5.45
CA PHE A 681 -0.58 13.09 4.89
C PHE A 681 -1.88 13.05 5.71
N MET A 682 -1.93 13.62 6.93
CA MET A 682 -3.21 13.79 7.65
C MET A 682 -4.19 14.72 6.93
N PHE A 683 -3.70 15.52 5.98
CA PHE A 683 -4.51 16.39 5.13
C PHE A 683 -4.90 15.72 3.80
N ALA A 684 -4.56 14.46 3.61
CA ALA A 684 -5.03 13.65 2.50
C ALA A 684 -6.52 13.30 2.67
N ASP A 685 -7.24 13.25 1.57
CA ASP A 685 -8.68 12.93 1.57
C ASP A 685 -8.93 11.41 1.44
N VAL A 686 -7.92 10.63 1.01
CA VAL A 686 -7.96 9.16 0.99
C VAL A 686 -7.25 8.62 2.23
N LEU A 687 -7.94 7.75 2.93
CA LEU A 687 -7.43 7.07 4.14
C LEU A 687 -6.54 5.88 3.79
#